data_78ffef567f70dc6816f9ca61e0584034
#
_entry.id   78ffef567f70dc6816f9ca61e0584034
#
_cell.length_a   1.000
_cell.length_b   1.000
_cell.length_c   1.000
_cell.angle_alpha   90.00
_cell.angle_beta   90.00
_cell.angle_gamma   90.00
#
_symmetry.space_group_name_H-M   'P 1'
#
loop_
_entity.id
_entity.type
_entity.pdbx_description
1 polymer ?
#
loop_
_entity_poly.entity_id
_entity_poly.type
_entity_poly.pdbx_seq_one_letter_code
_entity_poly.pdbx_strand_id
1 'polypeptide(L)'
;MKKAILLFSALFVGFVLLTGQNIKDESPRWTPDPAMTRMFPVGNYVQLPEPTTDNYVNPNTQFRFIYSPQGVMAVSPNYMIKTVASPSTQSEIAITSSLLHPNLVFSSANYFNGSSTFSTPGYISTNGGLNFAGNDITNSNYGDPAPMIDKNDVFIISHITLSGSMGAAYSTNFGSTWSGVITFPGASTSADKNLSGTNYCASSPYYGHSYTVYTEFSGTYNNRIVFTKTTNGGQAWSTIQVISPVPASGHHHQGCDVTAGPEGNVYAIWANCTTNGQNSTEDSLGFAKSTDGGTTWTARNNAADMNGIRASSFGPWGIRVAGFPRLDVDRSGGARNGWIYVVAPQKNFAGGDASDVFLWRSTDQGTTWSAPIRVNQDAANGKLQYHAAVNVDASGGINVVYHDCRNSNSNDSVDTYVNRSVDGGTTWTEIKVNDAKFRPAPISGTATGYQGDYIGITSANNRIFPNWADNRIGRYQSWTCYIDIGPSITHTALTNTEQISGTRAVNCQIIPANSGINPGLTKLNYRLLPTTTWTQVSMTNSSGQNWTANITLGGAGTYNYYITTTDSLSRTATAPAGAPASYYTFVASTDTVRPVITHTAIGSTPQALWPVSVTATVTDNIGIDSVWVRWYKNTTANYKRFKLTNTSGNIYSAIFNSLNSDVVAGDVIYYRIIAQDNSSGHNKDSSALYSFPIIALVNACIGTGTTSSNYPFTTYWMDGRTQMLFTSAEILAAGGSANKWIQRLGFNVISADATPMNGFSVKFQHTTATSLTGFVTSGWTTAYSGTYTVPGTGWQYIDLQAPYFVYNGTSNLLVEVCYDNSAYTQYSPVNSTAASGMTWGYYTDNSTGCSMTGGTAQANRPNVCITFIPVNGTGNIGMTTPTKYSLDQNYPNPFNPVTKINFEIPKQGFVSLKIYDVLGREVKTLVNEVKSPGFYSVDFNGTELSSGVYFYRMESNGFTEIKRMMLIK
;
A
#
# COMPACT_ATOMS: atom_id res chain seq x y z
N MET A 1 26.28 -12.35 -14.64
CA MET A 1 26.35 -12.29 -13.19
C MET A 1 26.65 -13.64 -12.58
N LYS A 2 25.92 -14.69 -12.83
CA LYS A 2 26.25 -16.03 -12.31
C LYS A 2 27.62 -16.56 -12.81
N LYS A 3 28.13 -16.12 -13.95
CA LYS A 3 29.52 -16.34 -14.35
C LYS A 3 30.53 -15.54 -13.50
N ALA A 4 30.21 -14.33 -13.10
CA ALA A 4 31.07 -13.57 -12.22
C ALA A 4 31.13 -14.21 -10.81
N ILE A 5 29.98 -14.73 -10.32
CA ILE A 5 29.90 -15.43 -9.05
C ILE A 5 30.66 -16.79 -9.09
N LEU A 6 30.61 -17.50 -10.20
CA LEU A 6 31.39 -18.74 -10.38
C LEU A 6 32.90 -18.46 -10.51
N LEU A 7 33.32 -17.40 -11.18
CA LEU A 7 34.73 -16.99 -11.18
C LEU A 7 35.21 -16.57 -9.79
N PHE A 8 34.36 -15.86 -9.03
CA PHE A 8 34.70 -15.47 -7.66
C PHE A 8 34.73 -16.69 -6.71
N SER A 9 33.80 -17.64 -6.84
CA SER A 9 33.85 -18.86 -6.05
C SER A 9 35.00 -19.77 -6.45
N ALA A 10 35.37 -19.86 -7.73
CA ALA A 10 36.57 -20.62 -8.15
C ALA A 10 37.87 -19.95 -7.74
N LEU A 11 37.96 -18.60 -7.74
CA LEU A 11 39.11 -17.91 -7.18
C LEU A 11 39.18 -18.02 -5.64
N PHE A 12 38.03 -18.02 -4.95
CA PHE A 12 38.02 -18.17 -3.49
C PHE A 12 38.36 -19.58 -3.04
N VAL A 13 37.90 -20.61 -3.76
CA VAL A 13 38.30 -22.00 -3.49
C VAL A 13 39.80 -22.23 -3.79
N GLY A 14 40.35 -21.59 -4.83
CA GLY A 14 41.79 -21.66 -5.11
C GLY A 14 42.66 -20.94 -4.04
N PHE A 15 42.14 -19.87 -3.43
CA PHE A 15 42.85 -19.15 -2.39
C PHE A 15 42.80 -19.82 -1.01
N VAL A 16 41.73 -20.54 -0.71
CA VAL A 16 41.56 -21.27 0.54
C VAL A 16 42.46 -22.54 0.58
N LEU A 17 42.73 -23.16 -0.59
CA LEU A 17 43.65 -24.29 -0.67
C LEU A 17 45.14 -23.92 -0.48
N LEU A 18 45.50 -22.63 -0.53
CA LEU A 18 46.88 -22.13 -0.36
C LEU A 18 47.20 -21.67 1.07
N THR A 19 46.24 -21.50 1.96
CA THR A 19 46.46 -20.89 3.29
C THR A 19 46.40 -21.84 4.50
N GLY A 20 46.13 -23.11 4.31
CA GLY A 20 46.34 -24.14 5.35
C GLY A 20 45.70 -23.88 6.73
N GLN A 21 44.63 -23.11 6.85
CA GLN A 21 43.93 -22.91 8.11
C GLN A 21 42.75 -23.86 8.23
N ASN A 22 42.71 -24.64 9.32
CA ASN A 22 41.60 -25.46 9.75
C ASN A 22 40.35 -24.56 9.97
N ILE A 23 39.49 -24.48 9.01
CA ILE A 23 38.16 -23.88 9.18
C ILE A 23 37.30 -24.95 9.86
N LYS A 24 36.92 -24.69 11.10
CA LYS A 24 35.93 -25.49 11.82
C LYS A 24 34.61 -25.50 11.06
N ASP A 25 34.11 -26.67 10.79
CA ASP A 25 32.77 -27.11 10.46
C ASP A 25 31.73 -25.98 10.26
N GLU A 26 31.81 -25.27 9.14
CA GLU A 26 30.67 -24.54 8.59
C GLU A 26 30.01 -25.47 7.59
N SER A 27 28.76 -25.82 7.84
CA SER A 27 27.88 -26.51 6.90
C SER A 27 28.12 -26.02 5.47
N PRO A 28 28.21 -26.90 4.46
CA PRO A 28 28.50 -26.46 3.10
C PRO A 28 27.47 -25.40 2.67
N ARG A 29 27.95 -24.21 2.37
CA ARG A 29 27.10 -23.12 1.85
C ARG A 29 26.47 -23.62 0.56
N TRP A 30 25.15 -23.50 0.46
CA TRP A 30 24.45 -23.85 -0.75
C TRP A 30 24.99 -22.97 -1.90
N THR A 31 25.32 -23.60 -3.00
CA THR A 31 25.59 -22.94 -4.26
C THR A 31 24.40 -23.18 -5.19
N PRO A 32 23.89 -22.10 -5.88
CA PRO A 32 22.76 -22.28 -6.79
C PRO A 32 23.01 -23.41 -7.78
N ASP A 33 21.99 -24.25 -7.99
CA ASP A 33 22.02 -25.30 -9.00
C ASP A 33 22.21 -24.70 -10.39
N PRO A 34 23.29 -24.97 -11.12
CA PRO A 34 23.51 -24.43 -12.45
C PRO A 34 22.39 -24.75 -13.45
N ALA A 35 21.61 -25.83 -13.22
CA ALA A 35 20.47 -26.19 -14.05
C ALA A 35 19.25 -25.28 -13.79
N MET A 36 19.16 -24.71 -12.61
CA MET A 36 17.98 -23.91 -12.21
C MET A 36 18.27 -22.44 -12.03
N THR A 37 19.54 -22.08 -12.00
CA THR A 37 19.92 -20.67 -11.99
C THR A 37 20.01 -20.15 -13.40
N ARG A 38 19.55 -18.91 -13.62
CA ARG A 38 19.78 -18.24 -14.88
C ARG A 38 21.27 -17.92 -15.00
N MET A 39 21.87 -18.42 -16.07
CA MET A 39 23.24 -18.12 -16.36
C MET A 39 23.31 -17.19 -17.58
N PHE A 40 24.31 -16.33 -17.62
CA PHE A 40 24.59 -15.55 -18.80
C PHE A 40 24.83 -16.42 -20.01
N PRO A 41 24.59 -15.89 -21.19
CA PRO A 41 25.02 -16.51 -22.41
C PRO A 41 26.49 -16.90 -22.34
N VAL A 42 26.79 -18.16 -22.63
CA VAL A 42 28.12 -18.71 -22.47
C VAL A 42 28.71 -18.97 -23.86
N GLY A 43 29.76 -18.27 -24.17
CA GLY A 43 30.55 -18.60 -25.35
C GLY A 43 29.93 -18.18 -26.71
N ASN A 44 30.31 -18.84 -27.74
CA ASN A 44 29.87 -18.47 -29.08
C ASN A 44 28.36 -18.67 -29.25
N TYR A 45 27.63 -17.60 -29.46
CA TYR A 45 26.22 -17.64 -29.79
C TYR A 45 26.05 -18.37 -31.11
N VAL A 46 25.27 -19.43 -31.12
CA VAL A 46 24.87 -20.10 -32.36
C VAL A 46 23.57 -19.42 -32.78
N GLN A 47 23.64 -18.69 -33.88
CA GLN A 47 22.48 -18.07 -34.49
C GLN A 47 21.42 -19.13 -34.77
N LEU A 48 20.20 -18.92 -34.25
CA LEU A 48 19.07 -19.77 -34.63
C LEU A 48 18.81 -19.65 -36.12
N PRO A 49 18.34 -20.71 -36.78
CA PRO A 49 17.96 -20.61 -38.19
C PRO A 49 17.01 -19.43 -38.39
N GLU A 50 17.34 -18.58 -39.34
CA GLU A 50 16.47 -17.47 -39.73
C GLU A 50 15.10 -18.02 -40.15
N PRO A 51 14.00 -17.51 -39.53
CA PRO A 51 12.67 -17.83 -40.05
C PRO A 51 12.55 -17.23 -41.46
N THR A 52 11.95 -17.94 -42.33
CA THR A 52 11.79 -17.56 -43.75
C THR A 52 10.92 -16.30 -43.92
N THR A 53 10.20 -15.90 -42.89
CA THR A 53 9.41 -14.66 -42.87
C THR A 53 9.28 -14.14 -41.41
N ASP A 54 9.50 -12.84 -41.16
CA ASP A 54 9.22 -12.18 -39.90
C ASP A 54 7.72 -11.98 -39.67
N ASN A 55 6.89 -12.24 -40.65
CA ASN A 55 5.44 -12.10 -40.61
C ASN A 55 4.78 -13.47 -40.60
N TYR A 56 4.72 -14.10 -39.41
CA TYR A 56 3.88 -15.27 -39.24
C TYR A 56 2.41 -14.87 -39.37
N VAL A 57 1.76 -15.31 -40.42
CA VAL A 57 0.30 -15.24 -40.54
C VAL A 57 -0.24 -16.56 -40.03
N ASN A 58 -1.01 -16.51 -38.95
CA ASN A 58 -1.67 -17.71 -38.44
C ASN A 58 -2.61 -18.27 -39.54
N PRO A 59 -2.42 -19.51 -40.00
CA PRO A 59 -3.30 -20.12 -40.98
C PRO A 59 -4.71 -20.34 -40.46
N ASN A 60 -4.91 -20.39 -39.12
CA ASN A 60 -6.21 -20.53 -38.50
C ASN A 60 -6.73 -19.16 -38.08
N THR A 61 -7.63 -18.59 -38.87
CA THR A 61 -8.28 -17.29 -38.59
C THR A 61 -9.65 -17.43 -37.96
N GLN A 62 -10.10 -18.64 -37.64
CA GLN A 62 -11.44 -18.90 -37.12
C GLN A 62 -11.39 -19.22 -35.62
N PHE A 63 -12.44 -18.81 -34.92
CA PHE A 63 -12.67 -19.24 -33.53
C PHE A 63 -12.93 -20.74 -33.46
N ARG A 64 -12.41 -21.36 -32.41
CA ARG A 64 -12.74 -22.73 -32.01
C ARG A 64 -13.72 -22.68 -30.85
N PHE A 65 -14.79 -23.47 -30.92
CA PHE A 65 -15.81 -23.50 -29.86
C PHE A 65 -15.65 -24.75 -29.03
N ILE A 66 -15.63 -24.55 -27.72
CA ILE A 66 -15.53 -25.62 -26.72
C ILE A 66 -16.87 -25.69 -25.99
N TYR A 67 -17.55 -26.82 -26.11
CA TYR A 67 -18.81 -27.08 -25.43
C TYR A 67 -18.56 -27.73 -24.07
N SER A 68 -19.10 -27.14 -23.01
CA SER A 68 -18.99 -27.63 -21.64
C SER A 68 -20.33 -27.58 -20.95
N PRO A 69 -20.50 -28.27 -19.80
CA PRO A 69 -21.70 -28.13 -19.00
C PRO A 69 -21.99 -26.70 -18.55
N GLN A 70 -20.97 -25.83 -18.51
CA GLN A 70 -21.08 -24.44 -18.08
C GLN A 70 -21.39 -23.48 -19.27
N GLY A 71 -21.53 -23.99 -20.46
CA GLY A 71 -21.80 -23.22 -21.67
C GLY A 71 -20.70 -23.35 -22.73
N VAL A 72 -20.80 -22.55 -23.78
CA VAL A 72 -19.88 -22.55 -24.91
C VAL A 72 -18.79 -21.52 -24.67
N MET A 73 -17.54 -21.92 -24.74
CA MET A 73 -16.39 -21.03 -24.75
C MET A 73 -15.83 -20.88 -26.14
N ALA A 74 -15.37 -19.68 -26.52
CA ALA A 74 -14.78 -19.42 -27.81
C ALA A 74 -13.28 -19.09 -27.67
N VAL A 75 -12.44 -19.91 -28.29
CA VAL A 75 -10.98 -19.71 -28.30
C VAL A 75 -10.59 -18.97 -29.58
N SER A 76 -9.98 -17.81 -29.45
CA SER A 76 -9.49 -17.03 -30.57
C SER A 76 -8.33 -17.73 -31.29
N PRO A 77 -8.03 -17.38 -32.55
CA PRO A 77 -6.75 -17.70 -33.15
C PRO A 77 -5.58 -17.22 -32.30
N ASN A 78 -4.45 -17.90 -32.36
CA ASN A 78 -3.23 -17.48 -31.70
C ASN A 78 -2.64 -16.22 -32.36
N TYR A 79 -2.06 -15.36 -31.56
CA TYR A 79 -1.30 -14.20 -32.05
C TYR A 79 -0.09 -13.96 -31.13
N MET A 80 0.92 -13.33 -31.66
CA MET A 80 2.10 -12.92 -30.89
C MET A 80 1.79 -11.64 -30.15
N ILE A 81 2.23 -11.53 -28.90
CA ILE A 81 2.17 -10.28 -28.14
C ILE A 81 2.89 -9.18 -28.92
N LYS A 82 4.11 -9.46 -29.33
CA LYS A 82 4.87 -8.65 -30.27
C LYS A 82 5.98 -9.50 -30.86
N THR A 83 6.13 -9.47 -32.19
CA THR A 83 7.27 -10.08 -32.86
C THR A 83 8.52 -9.23 -32.62
N VAL A 84 9.61 -9.87 -32.20
CA VAL A 84 10.92 -9.24 -32.11
C VAL A 84 11.79 -9.60 -33.32
N ALA A 85 12.79 -8.77 -33.58
CA ALA A 85 13.69 -8.99 -34.74
C ALA A 85 14.51 -10.27 -34.57
N SER A 86 14.73 -11.01 -35.68
CA SER A 86 15.65 -12.12 -35.68
C SER A 86 17.12 -11.61 -35.54
N PRO A 87 17.98 -12.30 -34.77
CA PRO A 87 17.81 -13.62 -34.14
C PRO A 87 17.24 -13.60 -32.73
N SER A 88 16.65 -12.51 -32.28
CA SER A 88 16.18 -12.34 -30.93
C SER A 88 15.07 -13.31 -30.54
N THR A 89 15.00 -13.67 -29.25
CA THR A 89 14.04 -14.62 -28.70
C THR A 89 13.42 -14.09 -27.42
N GLN A 90 12.23 -14.58 -27.06
CA GLN A 90 11.51 -14.28 -25.84
C GLN A 90 11.28 -15.56 -25.03
N SER A 91 11.51 -15.50 -23.72
CA SER A 91 11.29 -16.60 -22.77
C SER A 91 10.82 -16.05 -21.41
N GLU A 92 10.41 -16.93 -20.50
CA GLU A 92 9.89 -16.53 -19.19
C GLU A 92 8.79 -15.48 -19.28
N ILE A 93 7.69 -15.92 -19.87
CA ILE A 93 6.57 -15.05 -20.19
C ILE A 93 5.72 -14.80 -18.96
N ALA A 94 5.49 -13.53 -18.65
CA ALA A 94 4.62 -13.11 -17.57
C ALA A 94 3.53 -12.17 -18.10
N ILE A 95 2.31 -12.30 -17.58
CA ILE A 95 1.16 -11.48 -17.95
C ILE A 95 0.30 -11.20 -16.73
N THR A 96 -0.23 -9.99 -16.65
CA THR A 96 -1.19 -9.56 -15.62
C THR A 96 -2.24 -8.63 -16.21
N SER A 97 -3.33 -8.40 -15.48
CA SER A 97 -4.38 -7.44 -15.84
C SER A 97 -4.77 -6.59 -14.64
N SER A 98 -5.29 -5.40 -14.89
CA SER A 98 -5.89 -4.57 -13.84
C SER A 98 -7.26 -5.14 -13.45
N LEU A 99 -7.49 -5.38 -12.16
CA LEU A 99 -8.82 -5.75 -11.65
C LEU A 99 -9.78 -4.56 -11.61
N LEU A 100 -9.26 -3.33 -11.64
CA LEU A 100 -10.09 -2.11 -11.64
C LEU A 100 -10.44 -1.67 -13.06
N HIS A 101 -9.50 -1.80 -13.97
CA HIS A 101 -9.63 -1.37 -15.36
C HIS A 101 -9.31 -2.55 -16.31
N PRO A 102 -10.26 -3.47 -16.51
CA PRO A 102 -10.01 -4.73 -17.20
C PRO A 102 -9.68 -4.57 -18.71
N ASN A 103 -9.67 -3.37 -19.24
CA ASN A 103 -9.12 -3.08 -20.54
C ASN A 103 -7.58 -3.03 -20.54
N LEU A 104 -6.96 -2.92 -19.37
CA LEU A 104 -5.51 -2.87 -19.20
C LEU A 104 -4.96 -4.27 -18.95
N VAL A 105 -4.16 -4.75 -19.90
CA VAL A 105 -3.42 -6.01 -19.79
C VAL A 105 -1.96 -5.74 -20.05
N PHE A 106 -1.08 -6.33 -19.26
CA PHE A 106 0.35 -6.06 -19.28
C PHE A 106 1.14 -7.35 -19.36
N SER A 107 1.94 -7.54 -20.39
CA SER A 107 2.80 -8.69 -20.62
C SER A 107 4.26 -8.27 -20.68
N SER A 108 5.14 -9.16 -20.24
CA SER A 108 6.58 -9.03 -20.35
C SER A 108 7.24 -10.38 -20.59
N ALA A 109 8.50 -10.36 -21.00
CA ALA A 109 9.29 -11.54 -21.30
C ALA A 109 10.78 -11.29 -21.01
N ASN A 110 11.57 -12.34 -20.93
CA ASN A 110 13.00 -12.23 -21.14
C ASN A 110 13.27 -12.05 -22.63
N TYR A 111 13.71 -10.88 -23.02
CA TYR A 111 14.20 -10.63 -24.37
C TYR A 111 15.69 -10.91 -24.43
N PHE A 112 16.11 -11.77 -25.36
CA PHE A 112 17.50 -12.16 -25.58
C PHE A 112 17.87 -12.04 -27.05
N ASN A 113 18.88 -11.25 -27.33
CA ASN A 113 19.37 -10.97 -28.71
C ASN A 113 20.74 -11.58 -29.00
N GLY A 114 21.19 -12.55 -28.22
CA GLY A 114 22.51 -13.14 -28.34
C GLY A 114 23.63 -12.38 -27.62
N SER A 115 23.32 -11.29 -26.94
CA SER A 115 24.29 -10.55 -26.12
C SER A 115 24.56 -11.26 -24.76
N SER A 116 25.39 -10.68 -23.94
CA SER A 116 25.69 -11.20 -22.61
C SER A 116 24.62 -10.87 -21.56
N THR A 117 23.55 -10.18 -21.94
CA THR A 117 22.48 -9.71 -21.05
C THR A 117 21.12 -9.94 -21.66
N PHE A 118 20.10 -9.94 -20.82
CA PHE A 118 18.71 -9.87 -21.21
C PHE A 118 18.18 -8.43 -21.11
N SER A 119 16.97 -8.23 -21.60
CA SER A 119 16.13 -7.11 -21.23
C SER A 119 14.71 -7.61 -20.94
N THR A 120 13.90 -6.77 -20.27
CA THR A 120 12.53 -7.10 -19.91
C THR A 120 11.58 -6.07 -20.52
N PRO A 121 11.11 -6.30 -21.76
CA PRO A 121 10.20 -5.41 -22.47
C PRO A 121 8.85 -5.30 -21.76
N GLY A 122 8.20 -4.15 -21.92
CA GLY A 122 6.84 -3.92 -21.45
C GLY A 122 5.87 -3.85 -22.63
N TYR A 123 4.92 -4.77 -22.71
CA TYR A 123 3.87 -4.80 -23.74
C TYR A 123 2.51 -4.59 -23.09
N ILE A 124 1.84 -3.50 -23.44
CA ILE A 124 0.60 -3.05 -22.81
C ILE A 124 -0.53 -3.05 -23.82
N SER A 125 -1.64 -3.63 -23.41
CA SER A 125 -2.93 -3.53 -24.07
C SER A 125 -3.85 -2.57 -23.32
N THR A 126 -4.51 -1.68 -24.04
CA THR A 126 -5.56 -0.78 -23.51
C THR A 126 -6.97 -1.15 -24.01
N ASN A 127 -7.09 -2.28 -24.70
CA ASN A 127 -8.35 -2.75 -25.27
C ASN A 127 -8.71 -4.19 -24.84
N GLY A 128 -8.34 -4.55 -23.61
CA GLY A 128 -8.67 -5.83 -23.02
C GLY A 128 -7.92 -7.00 -23.65
N GLY A 129 -6.64 -6.84 -24.00
CA GLY A 129 -5.77 -7.90 -24.50
C GLY A 129 -5.93 -8.22 -25.99
N LEU A 130 -6.69 -7.44 -26.76
CA LEU A 130 -6.90 -7.72 -28.19
C LEU A 130 -5.68 -7.38 -29.05
N ASN A 131 -4.91 -6.40 -28.65
CA ASN A 131 -3.59 -6.09 -29.21
C ASN A 131 -2.70 -5.46 -28.15
N PHE A 132 -1.40 -5.48 -28.39
CA PHE A 132 -0.40 -4.96 -27.48
C PHE A 132 0.51 -3.97 -28.19
N ALA A 133 0.85 -2.88 -27.50
CA ALA A 133 1.85 -1.91 -27.89
C ALA A 133 2.96 -1.91 -26.85
N GLY A 134 4.15 -1.52 -27.23
CA GLY A 134 5.29 -1.41 -26.31
C GLY A 134 6.60 -1.41 -27.05
N ASN A 135 7.65 -1.11 -26.33
CA ASN A 135 9.01 -1.12 -26.82
C ASN A 135 9.80 -2.21 -26.12
N ASP A 136 10.69 -2.84 -26.86
CA ASP A 136 11.72 -3.67 -26.26
C ASP A 136 12.56 -2.74 -25.38
N ILE A 137 12.50 -2.91 -24.07
CA ILE A 137 13.21 -2.04 -23.14
C ILE A 137 14.70 -2.15 -23.46
N THR A 138 15.32 -1.02 -23.71
CA THR A 138 16.73 -0.93 -24.10
C THR A 138 17.69 -1.13 -22.93
N ASN A 139 17.19 -1.09 -21.68
CA ASN A 139 18.02 -1.27 -20.51
C ASN A 139 18.37 -2.74 -20.33
N SER A 140 19.64 -3.07 -20.48
CA SER A 140 20.16 -4.40 -20.19
C SER A 140 19.94 -4.76 -18.72
N ASN A 141 19.54 -6.01 -18.47
CA ASN A 141 19.35 -6.57 -17.13
C ASN A 141 19.63 -8.09 -17.16
N TYR A 142 19.27 -8.80 -16.11
CA TYR A 142 19.42 -10.23 -16.04
C TYR A 142 18.10 -10.99 -16.08
N GLY A 143 17.01 -10.30 -16.48
CA GLY A 143 15.71 -10.88 -16.77
C GLY A 143 14.83 -11.12 -15.53
N ASP A 144 13.99 -12.15 -15.56
CA ASP A 144 12.94 -12.50 -14.60
C ASP A 144 11.89 -11.37 -14.49
N PRO A 145 11.14 -11.07 -15.56
CA PRO A 145 10.13 -10.03 -15.51
C PRO A 145 8.94 -10.44 -14.65
N ALA A 146 8.53 -9.58 -13.74
CA ALA A 146 7.28 -9.72 -13.01
C ALA A 146 6.46 -8.42 -13.16
N PRO A 147 5.56 -8.36 -14.15
CA PRO A 147 4.72 -7.21 -14.42
C PRO A 147 3.60 -7.10 -13.38
N MET A 148 3.27 -5.87 -12.99
CA MET A 148 2.11 -5.54 -12.18
C MET A 148 1.51 -4.20 -12.61
N ILE A 149 0.23 -3.98 -12.31
CA ILE A 149 -0.47 -2.73 -12.52
C ILE A 149 -0.98 -2.29 -11.15
N ASP A 150 -0.74 -1.05 -10.74
CA ASP A 150 -1.24 -0.55 -9.48
C ASP A 150 -2.68 -0.01 -9.60
N LYS A 151 -3.25 0.47 -8.50
CA LYS A 151 -4.62 1.02 -8.49
C LYS A 151 -4.80 2.32 -9.28
N ASN A 152 -3.71 2.99 -9.64
CA ASN A 152 -3.70 4.25 -10.38
C ASN A 152 -3.22 4.04 -11.84
N ASP A 153 -3.28 2.79 -12.33
CA ASP A 153 -2.82 2.38 -13.66
C ASP A 153 -1.33 2.65 -13.92
N VAL A 154 -0.51 2.64 -12.87
CA VAL A 154 0.93 2.64 -13.02
C VAL A 154 1.39 1.23 -13.36
N PHE A 155 2.12 1.09 -14.44
CA PHE A 155 2.72 -0.17 -14.89
C PHE A 155 4.09 -0.33 -14.28
N ILE A 156 4.33 -1.44 -13.59
CA ILE A 156 5.57 -1.68 -12.86
C ILE A 156 6.15 -3.03 -13.30
N ILE A 157 7.43 -3.09 -13.61
CA ILE A 157 8.15 -4.35 -13.88
C ILE A 157 9.25 -4.51 -12.85
N SER A 158 9.22 -5.56 -12.04
CA SER A 158 10.38 -5.97 -11.26
C SER A 158 11.21 -6.99 -12.03
N HIS A 159 12.54 -6.94 -11.87
CA HIS A 159 13.48 -7.81 -12.58
C HIS A 159 14.84 -7.85 -11.89
N ILE A 160 15.70 -8.79 -12.28
CA ILE A 160 17.09 -8.85 -11.81
C ILE A 160 17.89 -7.75 -12.50
N THR A 161 18.53 -6.89 -11.75
CA THR A 161 19.38 -5.78 -12.25
C THR A 161 20.72 -6.28 -12.78
N LEU A 162 21.46 -5.45 -13.50
CA LEU A 162 22.83 -5.78 -13.95
C LEU A 162 23.82 -6.05 -12.81
N SER A 163 23.57 -5.57 -11.62
CA SER A 163 24.37 -5.89 -10.44
C SER A 163 24.03 -7.25 -9.82
N GLY A 164 22.94 -7.92 -10.25
CA GLY A 164 22.42 -9.15 -9.70
C GLY A 164 21.52 -9.00 -8.51
N SER A 165 21.26 -7.79 -8.20
CA SER A 165 20.26 -7.42 -7.21
C SER A 165 18.87 -7.45 -7.83
N MET A 166 17.84 -7.28 -7.02
CA MET A 166 16.48 -7.12 -7.50
C MET A 166 16.10 -5.63 -7.53
N GLY A 167 15.33 -5.24 -8.54
CA GLY A 167 14.85 -3.87 -8.69
C GLY A 167 13.61 -3.79 -9.56
N ALA A 168 13.08 -2.60 -9.75
CA ALA A 168 11.90 -2.35 -10.58
C ALA A 168 12.01 -1.04 -11.36
N ALA A 169 11.31 -0.99 -12.50
CA ALA A 169 11.03 0.24 -13.23
C ALA A 169 9.51 0.43 -13.35
N TYR A 170 9.05 1.67 -13.50
CA TYR A 170 7.64 2.00 -13.63
C TYR A 170 7.36 2.95 -14.80
N SER A 171 6.12 2.90 -15.29
CA SER A 171 5.59 3.80 -16.31
C SER A 171 4.20 4.33 -15.88
N THR A 172 3.99 5.63 -16.02
CA THR A 172 2.70 6.31 -15.78
C THR A 172 1.99 6.73 -17.07
N ASN A 173 2.51 6.35 -18.22
CA ASN A 173 2.03 6.75 -19.53
C ASN A 173 1.91 5.56 -20.50
N PHE A 174 1.39 4.45 -19.98
CA PHE A 174 1.10 3.23 -20.75
C PHE A 174 2.34 2.68 -21.50
N GLY A 175 3.51 2.69 -20.83
CA GLY A 175 4.75 2.15 -21.38
C GLY A 175 5.44 3.03 -22.43
N SER A 176 4.94 4.23 -22.72
CA SER A 176 5.58 5.16 -23.65
C SER A 176 6.97 5.57 -23.17
N THR A 177 7.13 5.76 -21.88
CA THR A 177 8.43 5.94 -21.20
C THR A 177 8.46 5.18 -19.89
N TRP A 178 9.67 4.78 -19.49
CA TRP A 178 9.92 4.06 -18.25
C TRP A 178 10.91 4.83 -17.37
N SER A 179 10.76 4.71 -16.07
CA SER A 179 11.73 5.24 -15.10
C SER A 179 13.08 4.54 -15.22
N GLY A 180 14.13 5.12 -14.64
CA GLY A 180 15.33 4.36 -14.29
C GLY A 180 15.00 3.20 -13.35
N VAL A 181 15.86 2.18 -13.33
CA VAL A 181 15.69 1.03 -12.44
C VAL A 181 15.98 1.44 -11.01
N ILE A 182 15.05 1.18 -10.10
CA ILE A 182 15.15 1.39 -8.66
C ILE A 182 15.52 0.05 -8.02
N THR A 183 16.75 -0.09 -7.54
CA THR A 183 17.18 -1.28 -6.79
C THR A 183 16.48 -1.32 -5.43
N PHE A 184 16.01 -2.49 -5.03
CA PHE A 184 15.31 -2.63 -3.74
C PHE A 184 16.28 -2.46 -2.56
N PRO A 185 15.95 -1.62 -1.57
CA PRO A 185 16.81 -1.39 -0.42
C PRO A 185 17.10 -2.70 0.35
N GLY A 186 18.38 -2.99 0.57
CA GLY A 186 18.84 -4.19 1.26
C GLY A 186 18.98 -5.45 0.38
N ALA A 187 18.58 -5.41 -0.90
CA ALA A 187 18.75 -6.53 -1.83
C ALA A 187 20.24 -6.82 -2.06
N SER A 188 20.60 -8.11 -2.05
CA SER A 188 21.95 -8.56 -2.34
C SER A 188 22.21 -8.69 -3.85
N THR A 189 23.38 -9.12 -4.24
CA THR A 189 23.73 -9.37 -5.65
C THR A 189 23.51 -10.83 -6.08
N SER A 190 22.66 -11.56 -5.38
CA SER A 190 22.35 -12.97 -5.65
C SER A 190 20.84 -13.24 -5.57
N ALA A 191 20.07 -12.33 -6.14
CA ALA A 191 18.61 -12.41 -6.23
C ALA A 191 18.18 -13.26 -7.43
N ASP A 192 17.06 -14.01 -7.29
CA ASP A 192 16.53 -14.87 -8.35
C ASP A 192 15.02 -15.11 -8.19
N LYS A 193 14.32 -15.36 -9.32
CA LYS A 193 12.92 -15.80 -9.41
C LYS A 193 11.92 -14.94 -8.67
N ASN A 194 11.80 -13.68 -9.07
CA ASN A 194 10.79 -12.78 -8.54
C ASN A 194 9.42 -12.97 -9.19
N LEU A 195 8.37 -12.83 -8.39
CA LEU A 195 7.00 -12.59 -8.85
C LEU A 195 6.34 -11.48 -8.03
N SER A 196 5.28 -10.91 -8.57
CA SER A 196 4.70 -9.67 -8.03
C SER A 196 3.18 -9.68 -8.09
N GLY A 197 2.54 -8.91 -7.20
CA GLY A 197 1.10 -8.76 -7.16
C GLY A 197 0.68 -7.42 -6.55
N THR A 198 -0.57 -7.02 -6.76
CA THR A 198 -1.15 -5.78 -6.25
C THR A 198 -2.38 -6.06 -5.38
N ASN A 199 -2.56 -5.28 -4.32
CA ASN A 199 -3.72 -5.32 -3.47
C ASN A 199 -4.85 -4.43 -4.03
N TYR A 200 -5.88 -5.05 -4.57
CA TYR A 200 -7.07 -4.37 -5.09
C TYR A 200 -8.27 -4.40 -4.14
N CYS A 201 -8.10 -4.81 -2.89
CA CYS A 201 -9.17 -4.79 -1.89
C CYS A 201 -9.45 -3.36 -1.43
N ALA A 202 -10.51 -2.75 -1.91
CA ALA A 202 -10.86 -1.35 -1.63
C ALA A 202 -11.18 -1.07 -0.14
N SER A 203 -11.59 -2.08 0.63
CA SER A 203 -11.85 -1.96 2.07
C SER A 203 -10.57 -2.12 2.91
N SER A 204 -9.46 -2.53 2.30
CA SER A 204 -8.19 -2.71 2.99
C SER A 204 -7.45 -1.37 3.19
N PRO A 205 -6.84 -1.10 4.35
CA PRO A 205 -5.95 0.03 4.52
C PRO A 205 -4.70 -0.04 3.62
N TYR A 206 -4.45 -1.19 3.02
CA TYR A 206 -3.32 -1.46 2.11
C TYR A 206 -3.74 -1.45 0.64
N TYR A 207 -4.90 -0.88 0.33
CA TYR A 207 -5.42 -0.75 -1.04
C TYR A 207 -4.45 -0.02 -1.96
N GLY A 208 -4.05 -0.69 -3.04
CA GLY A 208 -3.10 -0.18 -4.04
C GLY A 208 -1.63 -0.36 -3.68
N HIS A 209 -1.29 -1.04 -2.58
CA HIS A 209 0.08 -1.49 -2.36
C HIS A 209 0.43 -2.58 -3.38
N SER A 210 1.63 -2.52 -3.93
CA SER A 210 2.18 -3.56 -4.80
C SER A 210 3.36 -4.24 -4.11
N TYR A 211 3.49 -5.53 -4.33
CA TYR A 211 4.37 -6.44 -3.61
C TYR A 211 5.26 -7.21 -4.57
N THR A 212 6.49 -7.49 -4.15
CA THR A 212 7.40 -8.40 -4.86
C THR A 212 8.03 -9.36 -3.87
N VAL A 213 8.10 -10.63 -4.24
CA VAL A 213 8.82 -11.68 -3.52
C VAL A 213 9.87 -12.30 -4.43
N TYR A 214 10.98 -12.75 -3.86
CA TYR A 214 12.04 -13.43 -4.60
C TYR A 214 12.98 -14.20 -3.65
N THR A 215 13.87 -15.01 -4.20
CA THR A 215 14.88 -15.74 -3.44
C THR A 215 16.16 -14.95 -3.32
N GLU A 216 16.69 -14.81 -2.11
CA GLU A 216 18.03 -14.29 -1.83
C GLU A 216 18.98 -15.43 -1.49
N PHE A 217 20.01 -15.65 -2.34
CA PHE A 217 20.94 -16.76 -2.25
C PHE A 217 22.23 -16.46 -1.50
N SER A 218 22.45 -15.25 -1.03
CA SER A 218 23.71 -14.88 -0.38
C SER A 218 23.51 -14.12 0.91
N GLY A 219 24.60 -14.00 1.67
CA GLY A 219 24.71 -13.11 2.82
C GLY A 219 23.80 -13.50 3.98
N THR A 220 23.22 -12.49 4.60
CA THR A 220 22.38 -12.58 5.79
C THR A 220 21.08 -13.35 5.56
N TYR A 221 20.65 -13.47 4.30
CA TYR A 221 19.34 -14.02 3.95
C TYR A 221 19.30 -15.53 3.80
N ASN A 222 20.44 -16.15 3.53
CA ASN A 222 20.67 -17.59 3.63
C ASN A 222 19.65 -18.47 2.88
N ASN A 223 19.51 -18.24 1.57
CA ASN A 223 18.66 -19.02 0.66
C ASN A 223 17.16 -18.97 0.99
N ARG A 224 16.68 -17.82 1.43
CA ARG A 224 15.30 -17.60 1.86
C ARG A 224 14.53 -16.68 0.93
N ILE A 225 13.20 -16.77 1.06
CA ILE A 225 12.30 -15.84 0.39
C ILE A 225 12.28 -14.53 1.14
N VAL A 226 12.46 -13.45 0.38
CA VAL A 226 12.32 -12.08 0.85
C VAL A 226 11.16 -11.38 0.16
N PHE A 227 10.67 -10.34 0.80
CA PHE A 227 9.53 -9.55 0.40
C PHE A 227 9.89 -8.07 0.44
N THR A 228 9.36 -7.31 -0.49
CA THR A 228 9.36 -5.85 -0.48
C THR A 228 8.05 -5.31 -1.04
N LYS A 229 7.75 -4.05 -0.75
CA LYS A 229 6.52 -3.38 -1.21
C LYS A 229 6.76 -1.94 -1.64
N THR A 230 5.91 -1.49 -2.54
CA THR A 230 5.75 -0.08 -2.89
C THR A 230 4.33 0.39 -2.55
N THR A 231 4.19 1.63 -2.12
CA THR A 231 2.91 2.26 -1.79
C THR A 231 2.63 3.48 -2.66
N ASN A 232 3.54 3.79 -3.58
CA ASN A 232 3.54 4.99 -4.41
C ASN A 232 3.80 4.72 -5.90
N GLY A 233 3.30 3.59 -6.40
CA GLY A 233 3.40 3.27 -7.83
C GLY A 233 4.81 2.95 -8.31
N GLY A 234 5.63 2.30 -7.48
CA GLY A 234 6.98 1.88 -7.84
C GLY A 234 8.07 2.93 -7.67
N GLN A 235 7.73 4.15 -7.25
CA GLN A 235 8.70 5.25 -7.09
C GLN A 235 9.65 5.05 -5.90
N ALA A 236 9.21 4.32 -4.88
CA ALA A 236 10.04 3.90 -3.76
C ALA A 236 9.60 2.53 -3.26
N TRP A 237 10.54 1.78 -2.68
CA TRP A 237 10.34 0.43 -2.18
C TRP A 237 10.81 0.32 -0.73
N SER A 238 10.12 -0.52 0.05
CA SER A 238 10.55 -0.82 1.40
C SER A 238 11.88 -1.59 1.40
N THR A 239 12.63 -1.52 2.50
CA THR A 239 13.74 -2.45 2.73
C THR A 239 13.20 -3.89 2.68
N ILE A 240 13.95 -4.79 2.04
CA ILE A 240 13.55 -6.19 1.94
C ILE A 240 13.44 -6.83 3.31
N GLN A 241 12.47 -7.71 3.46
CA GLN A 241 12.19 -8.46 4.68
C GLN A 241 12.18 -9.95 4.38
N VAL A 242 12.86 -10.74 5.19
CA VAL A 242 12.76 -12.19 5.12
C VAL A 242 11.38 -12.64 5.61
N ILE A 243 10.69 -13.43 4.79
CA ILE A 243 9.34 -13.92 5.11
C ILE A 243 9.26 -15.43 5.27
N SER A 244 10.23 -16.19 4.77
CA SER A 244 10.27 -17.64 4.95
C SER A 244 11.07 -18.04 6.19
N PRO A 245 10.73 -19.16 6.88
CA PRO A 245 11.56 -19.71 7.93
C PRO A 245 12.95 -20.13 7.40
N VAL A 246 13.85 -20.50 8.30
CA VAL A 246 15.15 -21.03 7.88
C VAL A 246 14.94 -22.37 7.18
N PRO A 247 15.51 -22.59 5.98
CA PRO A 247 15.46 -23.89 5.33
C PRO A 247 16.26 -24.92 6.13
N ALA A 248 15.95 -26.19 5.97
CA ALA A 248 16.75 -27.27 6.54
C ALA A 248 18.18 -27.22 5.99
N SER A 249 19.13 -27.79 6.72
CA SER A 249 20.54 -27.81 6.30
C SER A 249 20.70 -28.42 4.91
N GLY A 250 21.37 -27.71 4.01
CA GLY A 250 21.54 -28.10 2.61
C GLY A 250 20.33 -27.82 1.72
N HIS A 251 19.20 -27.32 2.24
CA HIS A 251 17.99 -26.96 1.48
C HIS A 251 17.98 -25.47 1.13
N HIS A 252 17.08 -25.10 0.21
CA HIS A 252 16.82 -23.70 -0.13
C HIS A 252 15.35 -23.50 -0.52
N HIS A 253 14.91 -22.25 -0.51
CA HIS A 253 13.59 -21.86 -0.97
C HIS A 253 13.70 -21.18 -2.33
N GLN A 254 12.86 -21.55 -3.30
CA GLN A 254 12.87 -20.95 -4.65
C GLN A 254 11.51 -21.04 -5.31
N GLY A 255 11.30 -20.26 -6.38
CA GLY A 255 10.06 -20.27 -7.17
C GLY A 255 8.87 -19.74 -6.38
N CYS A 256 9.00 -18.56 -5.81
CA CYS A 256 7.95 -17.92 -5.02
C CYS A 256 6.96 -17.15 -5.87
N ASP A 257 5.74 -16.96 -5.32
CA ASP A 257 4.69 -16.13 -5.88
C ASP A 257 3.95 -15.38 -4.77
N VAL A 258 3.30 -14.24 -5.10
CA VAL A 258 2.62 -13.37 -4.13
C VAL A 258 1.33 -12.78 -4.69
N THR A 259 0.28 -12.77 -3.87
CA THR A 259 -0.99 -12.13 -4.22
C THR A 259 -1.69 -11.60 -2.97
N ALA A 260 -2.74 -10.75 -3.16
CA ALA A 260 -3.59 -10.28 -2.07
C ALA A 260 -5.01 -10.85 -2.20
N GLY A 261 -5.64 -11.20 -1.09
CA GLY A 261 -7.01 -11.68 -1.03
C GLY A 261 -8.05 -10.56 -1.01
N PRO A 262 -9.35 -10.91 -1.10
CA PRO A 262 -10.45 -9.96 -1.06
C PRO A 262 -10.60 -9.25 0.29
N GLU A 263 -10.02 -9.78 1.36
CA GLU A 263 -9.95 -9.19 2.69
C GLU A 263 -8.73 -8.27 2.89
N GLY A 264 -7.83 -8.20 1.88
CA GLY A 264 -6.61 -7.39 1.92
C GLY A 264 -5.40 -8.07 2.55
N ASN A 265 -5.51 -9.32 2.98
CA ASN A 265 -4.37 -10.13 3.40
C ASN A 265 -3.43 -10.41 2.23
N VAL A 266 -2.13 -10.49 2.52
CA VAL A 266 -1.11 -10.84 1.52
C VAL A 266 -0.66 -12.27 1.75
N TYR A 267 -0.63 -13.04 0.66
CA TYR A 267 -0.24 -14.45 0.67
C TYR A 267 0.99 -14.65 -0.21
N ALA A 268 1.95 -15.41 0.28
CA ALA A 268 3.12 -15.81 -0.48
C ALA A 268 3.31 -17.33 -0.39
N ILE A 269 3.77 -17.93 -1.50
CA ILE A 269 4.04 -19.37 -1.65
C ILE A 269 5.46 -19.55 -2.20
N TRP A 270 6.08 -20.67 -1.92
CA TRP A 270 7.37 -21.07 -2.51
C TRP A 270 7.55 -22.58 -2.46
N ALA A 271 8.50 -23.09 -3.24
CA ALA A 271 8.96 -24.47 -3.13
C ALA A 271 10.13 -24.57 -2.14
N ASN A 272 10.06 -25.54 -1.23
CA ASN A 272 11.22 -26.01 -0.50
C ASN A 272 11.96 -27.02 -1.38
N CYS A 273 13.23 -26.77 -1.61
CA CYS A 273 14.06 -27.60 -2.48
C CYS A 273 15.07 -28.36 -1.64
N THR A 274 15.09 -29.70 -1.81
CA THR A 274 16.05 -30.57 -1.15
C THR A 274 17.42 -30.41 -1.77
N THR A 275 18.44 -30.56 -1.06
CA THR A 275 19.86 -30.59 -1.50
C THR A 275 20.23 -29.44 -2.47
N ASN A 276 21.52 -29.20 -2.56
CA ASN A 276 22.10 -28.24 -3.50
C ASN A 276 22.47 -28.94 -4.79
N GLY A 277 22.33 -28.24 -5.93
CA GLY A 277 22.81 -28.69 -7.23
C GLY A 277 21.80 -29.47 -8.07
N GLN A 278 22.29 -30.23 -9.02
CA GLN A 278 21.51 -30.84 -10.11
C GLN A 278 20.49 -31.90 -9.65
N ASN A 279 20.63 -32.42 -8.45
CA ASN A 279 19.72 -33.41 -7.86
C ASN A 279 18.71 -32.79 -6.86
N SER A 280 18.63 -31.47 -6.81
CA SER A 280 17.62 -30.78 -6.00
C SER A 280 16.22 -31.05 -6.55
N THR A 281 15.28 -31.38 -5.69
CA THR A 281 13.87 -31.54 -6.04
C THR A 281 13.00 -30.70 -5.11
N GLU A 282 11.87 -30.29 -5.59
CA GLU A 282 10.85 -29.66 -4.75
C GLU A 282 10.16 -30.75 -3.90
N ASP A 283 10.17 -30.61 -2.58
CA ASP A 283 9.62 -31.63 -1.65
C ASP A 283 8.38 -31.15 -0.90
N SER A 284 8.21 -29.86 -0.74
CA SER A 284 7.05 -29.31 -0.05
C SER A 284 6.78 -27.86 -0.45
N LEU A 285 5.54 -27.43 -0.21
CA LEU A 285 5.12 -26.02 -0.36
C LEU A 285 5.40 -25.28 0.94
N GLY A 286 6.14 -24.17 0.87
CA GLY A 286 6.20 -23.18 1.92
C GLY A 286 5.12 -22.12 1.72
N PHE A 287 4.58 -21.56 2.80
CA PHE A 287 3.51 -20.59 2.74
C PHE A 287 3.69 -19.51 3.81
N ALA A 288 3.38 -18.27 3.47
CA ALA A 288 3.33 -17.16 4.41
C ALA A 288 2.08 -16.30 4.20
N LYS A 289 1.54 -15.79 5.31
CA LYS A 289 0.40 -14.86 5.35
C LYS A 289 0.76 -13.62 6.16
N SER A 290 0.39 -12.46 5.63
CA SER A 290 0.41 -11.18 6.34
C SER A 290 -1.00 -10.58 6.36
N THR A 291 -1.43 -10.07 7.51
CA THR A 291 -2.71 -9.37 7.70
C THR A 291 -2.54 -7.86 7.85
N ASP A 292 -1.31 -7.38 7.79
CA ASP A 292 -0.92 -5.98 8.03
C ASP A 292 -0.13 -5.38 6.85
N GLY A 293 -0.48 -5.81 5.62
CA GLY A 293 0.10 -5.30 4.39
C GLY A 293 1.60 -5.59 4.23
N GLY A 294 2.06 -6.74 4.72
CA GLY A 294 3.44 -7.19 4.60
C GLY A 294 4.37 -6.64 5.68
N THR A 295 3.85 -6.16 6.81
CA THR A 295 4.68 -5.69 7.92
C THR A 295 5.12 -6.85 8.81
N THR A 296 4.20 -7.77 9.11
CA THR A 296 4.49 -9.01 9.85
C THR A 296 3.96 -10.23 9.09
N TRP A 297 4.57 -11.37 9.31
CA TRP A 297 4.26 -12.59 8.59
C TRP A 297 4.15 -13.80 9.51
N THR A 298 3.15 -14.62 9.27
CA THR A 298 3.07 -15.98 9.79
C THR A 298 3.44 -16.93 8.67
N ALA A 299 4.50 -17.72 8.86
CA ALA A 299 5.07 -18.56 7.81
C ALA A 299 5.39 -19.98 8.27
N ARG A 300 5.35 -20.93 7.33
CA ARG A 300 5.73 -22.33 7.55
C ARG A 300 6.37 -22.93 6.29
N ASN A 301 7.32 -23.82 6.46
CA ASN A 301 8.03 -24.50 5.36
C ASN A 301 7.26 -25.68 4.77
N ASN A 302 6.36 -26.30 5.52
CA ASN A 302 5.60 -27.45 5.07
C ASN A 302 4.10 -27.16 5.18
N ALA A 303 3.56 -26.45 4.19
CA ALA A 303 2.12 -26.21 4.07
C ALA A 303 1.40 -27.40 3.43
N ALA A 304 2.05 -28.05 2.44
CA ALA A 304 1.60 -29.28 1.80
C ALA A 304 2.80 -30.01 1.20
N ASP A 305 2.72 -31.33 1.11
CA ASP A 305 3.74 -32.14 0.47
C ASP A 305 3.76 -31.93 -1.04
N MET A 306 4.95 -32.07 -1.63
CA MET A 306 5.19 -31.92 -3.05
C MET A 306 6.13 -33.03 -3.54
N ASN A 307 5.95 -33.50 -4.77
CA ASN A 307 6.82 -34.45 -5.40
C ASN A 307 7.35 -33.88 -6.72
N GLY A 308 8.33 -32.99 -6.62
CA GLY A 308 8.79 -32.11 -7.69
C GLY A 308 9.37 -32.81 -8.91
N ILE A 309 9.40 -32.07 -10.02
CA ILE A 309 9.92 -32.52 -11.32
C ILE A 309 11.25 -31.87 -11.71
N ARG A 310 11.87 -31.12 -10.81
CA ARG A 310 13.08 -30.36 -11.12
C ARG A 310 14.14 -31.23 -11.80
N ALA A 311 14.58 -30.81 -12.97
CA ALA A 311 15.55 -31.51 -13.77
C ALA A 311 16.33 -30.55 -14.66
N SER A 312 17.62 -30.82 -14.85
CA SER A 312 18.49 -30.11 -15.79
C SER A 312 18.29 -30.55 -17.24
N SER A 313 17.71 -31.74 -17.44
CA SER A 313 17.38 -32.30 -18.75
C SER A 313 16.07 -33.07 -18.60
N PHE A 314 14.96 -32.47 -19.05
CA PHE A 314 13.62 -33.00 -18.92
C PHE A 314 13.09 -33.47 -20.27
N GLY A 315 12.50 -34.67 -20.27
CA GLY A 315 11.93 -35.27 -21.47
C GLY A 315 12.94 -35.47 -22.60
N PRO A 316 12.46 -35.74 -23.80
CA PRO A 316 13.33 -35.94 -24.96
C PRO A 316 13.89 -34.62 -25.53
N TRP A 317 13.54 -33.50 -24.93
CA TRP A 317 13.92 -32.16 -25.40
C TRP A 317 15.24 -31.66 -24.82
N GLY A 318 15.71 -32.26 -23.72
CA GLY A 318 16.90 -31.79 -23.02
C GLY A 318 16.76 -30.39 -22.40
N ILE A 319 15.54 -29.99 -22.09
CA ILE A 319 15.25 -28.71 -21.43
C ILE A 319 15.32 -28.84 -19.93
N ARG A 320 15.66 -27.76 -19.23
CA ARG A 320 15.50 -27.70 -17.78
C ARG A 320 14.07 -27.31 -17.42
N VAL A 321 13.57 -27.90 -16.33
CA VAL A 321 12.25 -27.57 -15.78
C VAL A 321 12.31 -27.47 -14.27
N ALA A 322 11.31 -26.80 -13.69
CA ALA A 322 11.08 -26.74 -12.25
C ALA A 322 9.60 -26.93 -11.93
N GLY A 323 9.31 -27.48 -10.76
CA GLY A 323 7.98 -27.61 -10.18
C GLY A 323 7.58 -26.37 -9.37
N PHE A 324 7.95 -25.18 -9.79
CA PHE A 324 7.69 -23.96 -9.02
C PHE A 324 6.20 -23.69 -8.90
N PRO A 325 5.70 -23.48 -7.65
CA PRO A 325 4.29 -23.22 -7.43
C PRO A 325 3.89 -21.81 -7.88
N ARG A 326 2.62 -21.70 -8.32
CA ARG A 326 1.96 -20.44 -8.65
C ARG A 326 0.65 -20.35 -7.88
N LEU A 327 0.28 -19.16 -7.39
CA LEU A 327 -0.91 -18.98 -6.60
C LEU A 327 -1.82 -17.89 -7.15
N ASP A 328 -3.12 -18.09 -6.91
CA ASP A 328 -4.11 -17.02 -7.01
C ASP A 328 -5.24 -17.23 -5.99
N VAL A 329 -6.09 -16.22 -5.79
CA VAL A 329 -7.15 -16.19 -4.79
C VAL A 329 -8.48 -15.86 -5.46
N ASP A 330 -9.56 -16.50 -5.04
CA ASP A 330 -10.91 -16.15 -5.48
C ASP A 330 -11.34 -14.80 -4.89
N ARG A 331 -11.55 -13.81 -5.75
CA ARG A 331 -12.02 -12.46 -5.42
C ARG A 331 -13.40 -12.16 -6.01
N SER A 332 -14.12 -13.20 -6.42
CA SER A 332 -15.39 -13.06 -7.14
C SER A 332 -16.55 -12.55 -6.28
N GLY A 333 -16.40 -12.54 -4.96
CA GLY A 333 -17.51 -12.31 -4.03
C GLY A 333 -18.51 -13.46 -3.92
N GLY A 334 -18.30 -14.57 -4.64
CA GLY A 334 -19.14 -15.76 -4.62
C GLY A 334 -18.86 -16.67 -3.40
N ALA A 335 -19.44 -17.88 -3.44
CA ALA A 335 -19.34 -18.85 -2.33
C ALA A 335 -17.92 -19.29 -1.97
N ARG A 336 -16.95 -19.10 -2.86
CA ARG A 336 -15.54 -19.45 -2.67
C ARG A 336 -14.66 -18.22 -2.48
N ASN A 337 -15.25 -17.05 -2.30
CA ASN A 337 -14.49 -15.81 -2.11
C ASN A 337 -13.49 -15.97 -0.96
N GLY A 338 -12.21 -15.65 -1.22
CA GLY A 338 -11.12 -15.81 -0.27
C GLY A 338 -10.45 -17.21 -0.28
N TRP A 339 -10.93 -18.17 -1.08
CA TRP A 339 -10.22 -19.42 -1.27
C TRP A 339 -8.90 -19.20 -2.01
N ILE A 340 -7.84 -19.87 -1.55
CA ILE A 340 -6.51 -19.80 -2.14
C ILE A 340 -6.28 -21.04 -2.97
N TYR A 341 -5.74 -20.87 -4.18
CA TYR A 341 -5.41 -21.95 -5.10
C TYR A 341 -3.92 -21.89 -5.45
N VAL A 342 -3.25 -23.03 -5.35
CA VAL A 342 -1.85 -23.18 -5.72
C VAL A 342 -1.76 -24.29 -6.75
N VAL A 343 -1.00 -24.08 -7.83
CA VAL A 343 -0.73 -25.11 -8.82
C VAL A 343 0.78 -25.30 -8.99
N ALA A 344 1.19 -26.52 -9.24
CA ALA A 344 2.54 -26.86 -9.64
C ALA A 344 2.55 -28.16 -10.47
N PRO A 345 3.48 -28.30 -11.42
CA PRO A 345 3.76 -29.58 -12.02
C PRO A 345 4.56 -30.45 -11.05
N GLN A 346 4.18 -31.68 -10.91
CA GLN A 346 4.88 -32.66 -10.05
C GLN A 346 4.73 -34.09 -10.56
N LYS A 347 5.53 -35.02 -10.04
CA LYS A 347 5.36 -36.47 -10.22
C LYS A 347 4.10 -36.91 -9.51
N ASN A 348 3.36 -37.82 -10.07
CA ASN A 348 2.18 -38.38 -9.43
C ASN A 348 2.58 -39.21 -8.22
N PHE A 349 2.01 -38.94 -7.04
CA PHE A 349 2.25 -39.72 -5.83
C PHE A 349 1.80 -41.18 -5.93
N ALA A 350 0.77 -41.45 -6.70
CA ALA A 350 0.24 -42.81 -6.92
C ALA A 350 1.00 -43.59 -8.01
N GLY A 351 2.01 -42.98 -8.62
CA GLY A 351 2.70 -43.54 -9.79
C GLY A 351 1.93 -43.25 -11.10
N GLY A 352 2.52 -43.61 -12.23
CA GLY A 352 1.96 -43.30 -13.56
C GLY A 352 2.85 -42.37 -14.35
N ASP A 353 2.38 -41.18 -14.66
CA ASP A 353 3.14 -40.17 -15.41
C ASP A 353 4.29 -39.57 -14.60
N ALA A 354 5.38 -39.28 -15.28
CA ALA A 354 6.56 -38.70 -14.66
C ALA A 354 6.34 -37.21 -14.30
N SER A 355 5.30 -36.58 -14.83
CA SER A 355 4.90 -35.23 -14.52
C SER A 355 3.44 -35.01 -14.90
N ASP A 356 2.65 -34.54 -13.93
CA ASP A 356 1.28 -34.06 -14.03
C ASP A 356 1.18 -32.66 -13.41
N VAL A 357 0.08 -31.93 -13.66
CA VAL A 357 -0.20 -30.65 -13.01
C VAL A 357 -1.20 -30.90 -11.88
N PHE A 358 -0.87 -30.42 -10.68
CA PHE A 358 -1.72 -30.55 -9.50
C PHE A 358 -2.11 -29.21 -8.93
N LEU A 359 -3.29 -29.19 -8.30
CA LEU A 359 -3.85 -28.07 -7.55
C LEU A 359 -3.95 -28.44 -6.08
N TRP A 360 -3.52 -27.53 -5.21
CA TRP A 360 -3.87 -27.50 -3.78
C TRP A 360 -4.79 -26.30 -3.55
N ARG A 361 -5.77 -26.48 -2.66
CA ARG A 361 -6.64 -25.38 -2.26
C ARG A 361 -6.71 -25.23 -0.75
N SER A 362 -6.82 -23.99 -0.30
CA SER A 362 -7.15 -23.65 1.08
C SER A 362 -8.46 -22.86 1.12
N THR A 363 -9.36 -23.24 2.02
CA THR A 363 -10.65 -22.60 2.24
C THR A 363 -10.68 -21.73 3.49
N ASP A 364 -9.57 -21.69 4.23
CA ASP A 364 -9.38 -21.06 5.53
C ASP A 364 -8.15 -20.14 5.58
N GLN A 365 -7.88 -19.47 4.45
CA GLN A 365 -6.80 -18.48 4.30
C GLN A 365 -5.41 -19.05 4.58
N GLY A 366 -5.15 -20.29 4.14
CA GLY A 366 -3.85 -20.95 4.24
C GLY A 366 -3.61 -21.69 5.54
N THR A 367 -4.60 -21.83 6.45
CA THR A 367 -4.47 -22.60 7.68
C THR A 367 -4.37 -24.10 7.40
N THR A 368 -5.23 -24.61 6.53
CA THR A 368 -5.19 -25.99 6.05
C THR A 368 -5.21 -26.05 4.52
N TRP A 369 -4.70 -27.16 3.97
CA TRP A 369 -4.63 -27.40 2.53
C TRP A 369 -5.23 -28.75 2.17
N SER A 370 -5.86 -28.82 1.00
CA SER A 370 -6.37 -30.06 0.46
C SER A 370 -5.23 -31.03 0.09
N ALA A 371 -5.54 -32.29 -0.06
CA ALA A 371 -4.71 -33.21 -0.85
C ALA A 371 -4.57 -32.65 -2.30
N PRO A 372 -3.48 -32.97 -3.01
CA PRO A 372 -3.27 -32.54 -4.39
C PRO A 372 -4.36 -33.10 -5.31
N ILE A 373 -4.94 -32.22 -6.13
CA ILE A 373 -6.00 -32.54 -7.09
C ILE A 373 -5.38 -32.45 -8.49
N ARG A 374 -5.44 -33.54 -9.27
CA ARG A 374 -4.91 -33.53 -10.63
C ARG A 374 -5.73 -32.60 -11.54
N VAL A 375 -5.06 -31.70 -12.23
CA VAL A 375 -5.70 -30.71 -13.14
C VAL A 375 -5.87 -31.27 -14.54
N ASN A 376 -4.80 -31.82 -15.14
CA ASN A 376 -4.87 -32.44 -16.46
C ASN A 376 -5.66 -33.76 -16.39
N GLN A 377 -6.54 -34.00 -17.39
CA GLN A 377 -7.52 -35.08 -17.36
C GLN A 377 -7.18 -36.21 -18.35
N ASP A 378 -6.00 -36.19 -18.93
CA ASP A 378 -5.53 -37.29 -19.79
C ASP A 378 -5.26 -38.58 -19.01
N ALA A 379 -5.20 -39.70 -19.72
CA ALA A 379 -4.85 -40.98 -19.11
C ALA A 379 -3.37 -40.99 -18.68
N ALA A 380 -3.06 -41.64 -17.56
CA ALA A 380 -1.70 -41.86 -17.11
C ALA A 380 -0.99 -42.86 -18.05
N ASN A 381 -0.25 -42.39 -19.03
CA ASN A 381 0.33 -43.15 -20.11
C ASN A 381 1.75 -42.70 -20.51
N GLY A 382 2.49 -42.09 -19.60
CA GLY A 382 3.86 -41.61 -19.79
C GLY A 382 3.96 -40.28 -20.50
N LYS A 383 2.91 -39.48 -20.47
CA LYS A 383 2.91 -38.10 -21.01
C LYS A 383 3.44 -37.14 -19.98
N LEU A 384 3.99 -36.01 -20.44
CA LEU A 384 4.70 -35.04 -19.63
C LEU A 384 3.98 -33.69 -19.67
N GLN A 385 3.71 -33.12 -18.50
CA GLN A 385 3.17 -31.78 -18.33
C GLN A 385 4.16 -30.93 -17.53
N TYR A 386 4.30 -29.64 -17.88
CA TYR A 386 5.25 -28.74 -17.21
C TYR A 386 4.86 -27.27 -17.34
N HIS A 387 5.49 -26.37 -16.61
CA HIS A 387 5.26 -24.91 -16.56
C HIS A 387 3.79 -24.57 -16.32
N ALA A 388 3.29 -24.82 -15.12
CA ALA A 388 1.93 -24.47 -14.76
C ALA A 388 1.84 -23.05 -14.20
N ALA A 389 0.71 -22.36 -14.54
CA ALA A 389 0.32 -21.10 -13.88
C ALA A 389 -1.20 -21.07 -13.70
N VAL A 390 -1.66 -20.35 -12.67
CA VAL A 390 -3.07 -20.25 -12.30
C VAL A 390 -3.55 -18.80 -12.28
N ASN A 391 -4.83 -18.62 -12.67
CA ASN A 391 -5.57 -17.38 -12.51
C ASN A 391 -7.01 -17.70 -12.09
N VAL A 392 -7.56 -16.94 -11.18
CA VAL A 392 -8.99 -16.98 -10.85
C VAL A 392 -9.65 -15.76 -11.45
N ASP A 393 -10.59 -16.00 -12.35
CA ASP A 393 -11.30 -14.92 -13.04
C ASP A 393 -12.41 -14.27 -12.17
N ALA A 394 -12.97 -13.17 -12.64
CA ALA A 394 -13.98 -12.40 -11.92
C ALA A 394 -15.26 -13.21 -11.57
N SER A 395 -15.51 -14.35 -12.23
CA SER A 395 -16.63 -15.25 -11.90
C SER A 395 -16.26 -16.33 -10.86
N GLY A 396 -15.02 -16.35 -10.36
CA GLY A 396 -14.49 -17.38 -9.46
C GLY A 396 -14.11 -18.68 -10.19
N GLY A 397 -13.98 -18.64 -11.52
CA GLY A 397 -13.47 -19.76 -12.32
C GLY A 397 -11.96 -19.86 -12.21
N ILE A 398 -11.46 -21.05 -11.91
CA ILE A 398 -10.04 -21.37 -11.82
C ILE A 398 -9.55 -21.73 -13.21
N ASN A 399 -8.53 -21.07 -13.70
CA ASN A 399 -7.95 -21.28 -15.02
C ASN A 399 -6.47 -21.65 -14.85
N VAL A 400 -6.06 -22.80 -15.34
CA VAL A 400 -4.68 -23.31 -15.21
C VAL A 400 -4.11 -23.53 -16.58
N VAL A 401 -3.04 -22.80 -16.93
CA VAL A 401 -2.28 -23.00 -18.19
C VAL A 401 -1.09 -23.90 -17.95
N TYR A 402 -0.77 -24.77 -18.90
CA TYR A 402 0.40 -25.64 -18.85
C TYR A 402 0.75 -26.18 -20.24
N HIS A 403 1.98 -26.68 -20.40
CA HIS A 403 2.42 -27.43 -21.58
C HIS A 403 2.20 -28.91 -21.40
N ASP A 404 1.87 -29.61 -22.49
CA ASP A 404 1.45 -31.02 -22.47
C ASP A 404 1.83 -31.74 -23.75
N CYS A 405 2.48 -32.89 -23.64
CA CYS A 405 2.86 -33.70 -24.80
C CYS A 405 1.87 -34.83 -25.14
N ARG A 406 0.65 -34.87 -24.54
CA ARG A 406 -0.35 -35.95 -24.73
C ARG A 406 -0.69 -36.27 -26.18
N ASN A 407 -0.64 -35.31 -27.06
CA ASN A 407 -0.93 -35.45 -28.49
C ASN A 407 0.31 -35.77 -29.35
N SER A 408 1.45 -36.06 -28.77
CA SER A 408 2.67 -36.44 -29.42
C SER A 408 2.92 -37.94 -29.22
N ASN A 409 3.06 -38.69 -30.32
CA ASN A 409 3.31 -40.12 -30.22
C ASN A 409 4.71 -40.41 -29.67
N SER A 410 5.69 -39.61 -30.00
CA SER A 410 7.10 -39.73 -29.61
C SER A 410 7.49 -38.85 -28.41
N ASN A 411 6.53 -38.14 -27.80
CA ASN A 411 6.76 -37.14 -26.76
C ASN A 411 7.73 -36.02 -27.21
N ASP A 412 7.87 -35.76 -28.49
CA ASP A 412 8.82 -34.81 -29.06
C ASP A 412 8.27 -33.41 -29.27
N SER A 413 6.98 -33.26 -29.16
CA SER A 413 6.27 -31.96 -29.31
C SER A 413 5.21 -31.77 -28.26
N VAL A 414 4.87 -30.52 -27.98
CA VAL A 414 3.89 -30.14 -26.98
C VAL A 414 2.78 -29.27 -27.52
N ASP A 415 1.63 -29.36 -26.91
CA ASP A 415 0.53 -28.42 -27.00
C ASP A 415 0.49 -27.58 -25.70
N THR A 416 -0.21 -26.46 -25.75
CA THR A 416 -0.54 -25.65 -24.57
C THR A 416 -2.03 -25.80 -24.27
N TYR A 417 -2.34 -26.12 -23.02
CA TYR A 417 -3.69 -26.28 -22.52
C TYR A 417 -4.04 -25.24 -21.47
N VAL A 418 -5.31 -24.90 -21.38
CA VAL A 418 -5.94 -24.27 -20.25
C VAL A 418 -7.02 -25.20 -19.72
N ASN A 419 -6.93 -25.59 -18.47
CA ASN A 419 -8.01 -26.31 -17.80
C ASN A 419 -8.79 -25.36 -16.92
N ARG A 420 -10.12 -25.36 -17.07
CA ARG A 420 -11.03 -24.48 -16.35
C ARG A 420 -11.93 -25.28 -15.40
N SER A 421 -12.01 -24.82 -14.15
CA SER A 421 -12.95 -25.32 -13.14
C SER A 421 -13.81 -24.18 -12.61
N VAL A 422 -15.11 -24.42 -12.43
CA VAL A 422 -16.05 -23.46 -11.81
C VAL A 422 -16.62 -23.96 -10.49
N ASP A 423 -16.15 -25.10 -10.01
CA ASP A 423 -16.59 -25.77 -8.78
C ASP A 423 -15.48 -25.94 -7.74
N GLY A 424 -14.46 -25.09 -7.82
CA GLY A 424 -13.33 -25.09 -6.86
C GLY A 424 -12.28 -26.17 -7.12
N GLY A 425 -12.13 -26.63 -8.35
CA GLY A 425 -11.14 -27.64 -8.75
C GLY A 425 -11.66 -29.09 -8.65
N THR A 426 -12.98 -29.30 -8.50
CA THR A 426 -13.57 -30.64 -8.43
C THR A 426 -13.71 -31.27 -9.81
N THR A 427 -14.18 -30.49 -10.79
CA THR A 427 -14.28 -30.90 -12.20
C THR A 427 -13.57 -29.90 -13.12
N TRP A 428 -13.09 -30.38 -14.26
CA TRP A 428 -12.29 -29.58 -15.18
C TRP A 428 -12.83 -29.68 -16.61
N THR A 429 -12.84 -28.57 -17.32
CA THR A 429 -13.00 -28.50 -18.78
C THR A 429 -11.64 -28.24 -19.39
N GLU A 430 -11.19 -29.14 -20.25
CA GLU A 430 -9.91 -29.02 -20.96
C GLU A 430 -10.05 -28.24 -22.25
N ILE A 431 -9.17 -27.27 -22.43
CA ILE A 431 -9.16 -26.36 -23.58
C ILE A 431 -7.75 -26.35 -24.17
N LYS A 432 -7.56 -26.98 -25.31
CA LYS A 432 -6.33 -26.81 -26.09
C LYS A 432 -6.31 -25.39 -26.63
N VAL A 433 -5.28 -24.59 -26.31
CA VAL A 433 -5.24 -23.18 -26.68
C VAL A 433 -4.32 -22.88 -27.87
N ASN A 434 -3.25 -23.64 -28.07
CA ASN A 434 -2.39 -23.46 -29.25
C ASN A 434 -3.04 -24.07 -30.51
N ASP A 435 -2.81 -23.45 -31.62
CA ASP A 435 -3.26 -23.90 -32.95
C ASP A 435 -2.18 -24.68 -33.72
N ALA A 436 -0.93 -24.62 -33.30
CA ALA A 436 0.16 -25.43 -33.81
C ALA A 436 1.01 -25.96 -32.63
N LYS A 437 1.42 -27.21 -32.71
CA LYS A 437 2.40 -27.80 -31.80
C LYS A 437 3.76 -27.16 -32.00
N PHE A 438 4.57 -27.16 -30.96
CA PHE A 438 5.98 -26.79 -31.05
C PHE A 438 6.85 -27.83 -30.37
N ARG A 439 8.14 -27.84 -30.73
CA ARG A 439 9.12 -28.72 -30.11
C ARG A 439 9.97 -27.92 -29.15
N PRO A 440 9.86 -28.15 -27.82
CA PRO A 440 10.74 -27.52 -26.85
C PRO A 440 12.22 -27.79 -27.18
N ALA A 441 13.06 -26.78 -27.00
CA ALA A 441 14.51 -26.91 -27.22
C ALA A 441 15.23 -25.87 -26.37
N PRO A 442 16.46 -26.15 -25.90
CA PRO A 442 17.27 -25.13 -25.23
C PRO A 442 17.55 -23.93 -26.13
N ILE A 443 17.51 -22.73 -25.58
CA ILE A 443 17.92 -21.51 -26.29
C ILE A 443 19.44 -21.45 -26.34
N SER A 444 19.98 -21.42 -27.54
CA SER A 444 21.43 -21.35 -27.79
C SER A 444 22.06 -20.12 -27.14
N GLY A 445 23.26 -20.27 -26.58
CA GLY A 445 23.99 -19.18 -25.96
C GLY A 445 23.55 -18.85 -24.52
N THR A 446 22.62 -19.62 -23.94
CA THR A 446 22.19 -19.51 -22.56
C THR A 446 22.63 -20.70 -21.72
N ALA A 447 22.19 -20.82 -20.48
CA ALA A 447 22.47 -21.96 -19.61
C ALA A 447 21.98 -23.27 -20.21
N THR A 448 22.63 -24.37 -19.84
CA THR A 448 22.27 -25.73 -20.31
C THR A 448 20.79 -26.03 -20.04
N GLY A 449 20.09 -26.44 -21.07
CA GLY A 449 18.66 -26.77 -21.00
C GLY A 449 17.72 -25.56 -20.92
N TYR A 450 18.19 -24.33 -20.88
CA TYR A 450 17.35 -23.16 -20.68
C TYR A 450 16.41 -22.91 -21.87
N GLN A 451 15.13 -22.84 -21.60
CA GLN A 451 14.07 -22.35 -22.52
C GLN A 451 13.16 -21.27 -21.87
N GLY A 452 13.46 -20.90 -20.64
CA GLY A 452 12.59 -20.19 -19.71
C GLY A 452 12.09 -21.13 -18.61
N ASP A 453 11.67 -20.58 -17.48
CA ASP A 453 11.29 -21.36 -16.29
C ASP A 453 9.80 -21.26 -15.97
N TYR A 454 9.05 -20.38 -16.65
CA TYR A 454 7.62 -20.18 -16.41
C TYR A 454 6.87 -19.60 -17.62
N ILE A 455 5.56 -19.73 -17.56
CA ILE A 455 4.56 -19.14 -18.46
C ILE A 455 3.53 -18.38 -17.61
N GLY A 456 2.64 -17.63 -18.24
CA GLY A 456 1.66 -16.77 -17.57
C GLY A 456 0.22 -17.02 -17.98
N ILE A 457 -0.71 -16.60 -17.13
CA ILE A 457 -2.14 -16.55 -17.42
C ILE A 457 -2.77 -15.41 -16.63
N THR A 458 -3.71 -14.70 -17.25
CA THR A 458 -4.53 -13.68 -16.59
C THR A 458 -5.94 -13.67 -17.17
N SER A 459 -6.84 -12.88 -16.60
CA SER A 459 -8.20 -12.73 -17.14
C SER A 459 -8.65 -11.27 -17.08
N ALA A 460 -9.38 -10.84 -18.09
CA ALA A 460 -9.94 -9.51 -18.23
C ALA A 460 -11.22 -9.54 -19.08
N ASN A 461 -12.26 -8.79 -18.70
CA ASN A 461 -13.49 -8.66 -19.50
C ASN A 461 -14.12 -10.01 -19.90
N ASN A 462 -14.21 -10.97 -18.99
CA ASN A 462 -14.68 -12.35 -19.27
C ASN A 462 -13.89 -13.05 -20.39
N ARG A 463 -12.61 -12.72 -20.51
CA ARG A 463 -11.64 -13.41 -21.36
C ARG A 463 -10.48 -13.88 -20.51
N ILE A 464 -10.01 -15.06 -20.82
CA ILE A 464 -8.81 -15.67 -20.22
C ILE A 464 -7.69 -15.57 -21.24
N PHE A 465 -6.52 -15.08 -20.83
CA PHE A 465 -5.34 -14.87 -21.64
C PHE A 465 -4.21 -15.77 -21.15
N PRO A 466 -4.09 -17.02 -21.64
CA PRO A 466 -2.86 -17.78 -21.49
C PRO A 466 -1.76 -17.14 -22.31
N ASN A 467 -0.54 -17.09 -21.77
CA ASN A 467 0.60 -16.49 -22.43
C ASN A 467 1.81 -17.41 -22.28
N TRP A 468 2.37 -17.85 -23.39
CA TRP A 468 3.43 -18.86 -23.41
C TRP A 468 4.53 -18.54 -24.42
N ALA A 469 5.73 -19.10 -24.20
CA ALA A 469 6.84 -19.06 -25.13
C ALA A 469 6.81 -20.28 -26.03
N ASP A 470 6.91 -20.07 -27.33
CA ASP A 470 6.82 -21.13 -28.34
C ASP A 470 7.70 -20.77 -29.53
N ASN A 471 8.39 -21.78 -30.04
CA ASN A 471 9.40 -21.64 -31.09
C ASN A 471 8.92 -22.13 -32.48
N ARG A 472 7.62 -22.17 -32.76
CA ARG A 472 7.02 -22.63 -34.01
C ARG A 472 7.50 -21.88 -35.25
N ILE A 473 8.06 -20.68 -35.09
CA ILE A 473 8.62 -19.86 -36.16
C ILE A 473 10.17 -19.89 -36.21
N GLY A 474 10.79 -20.93 -35.63
CA GLY A 474 12.23 -21.08 -35.56
C GLY A 474 12.93 -20.41 -34.42
N ARG A 475 12.23 -19.58 -33.63
CA ARG A 475 12.69 -18.95 -32.40
C ARG A 475 11.54 -18.80 -31.43
N TYR A 476 11.86 -18.69 -30.12
CA TYR A 476 10.84 -18.44 -29.11
C TYR A 476 10.29 -17.04 -29.22
N GLN A 477 8.95 -16.93 -29.21
CA GLN A 477 8.21 -15.68 -29.11
C GLN A 477 7.11 -15.84 -28.08
N SER A 478 6.63 -14.70 -27.54
CA SER A 478 5.49 -14.65 -26.66
C SER A 478 4.19 -14.76 -27.46
N TRP A 479 3.51 -15.89 -27.29
CA TRP A 479 2.23 -16.20 -27.92
C TRP A 479 1.10 -16.09 -26.91
N THR A 480 -0.07 -15.69 -27.40
CA THR A 480 -1.31 -15.68 -26.65
C THR A 480 -2.50 -15.99 -27.55
N CYS A 481 -3.61 -16.28 -26.92
CA CYS A 481 -4.95 -16.20 -27.47
C CYS A 481 -5.87 -15.69 -26.36
N TYR A 482 -7.13 -15.45 -26.63
CA TYR A 482 -8.11 -15.33 -25.57
C TYR A 482 -9.17 -16.42 -25.65
N ILE A 483 -9.60 -16.87 -24.47
CA ILE A 483 -10.74 -17.75 -24.31
C ILE A 483 -11.89 -16.88 -23.83
N ASP A 484 -12.86 -16.69 -24.67
CA ASP A 484 -14.04 -15.91 -24.40
C ASP A 484 -15.06 -16.77 -23.66
N ILE A 485 -15.33 -16.42 -22.40
CA ILE A 485 -16.23 -17.19 -21.51
C ILE A 485 -17.64 -16.59 -21.38
N GLY A 486 -17.93 -15.52 -22.12
CA GLY A 486 -19.26 -14.94 -22.22
C GLY A 486 -19.31 -13.43 -22.10
N PRO A 487 -20.51 -12.84 -22.10
CA PRO A 487 -20.70 -11.40 -21.93
C PRO A 487 -20.29 -10.95 -20.53
N SER A 488 -19.97 -9.67 -20.37
CA SER A 488 -19.74 -9.06 -19.06
C SER A 488 -20.77 -7.99 -18.76
N ILE A 489 -21.11 -7.82 -17.48
CA ILE A 489 -22.04 -6.79 -17.00
C ILE A 489 -21.31 -5.90 -16.01
N THR A 490 -21.28 -4.59 -16.28
CA THR A 490 -20.79 -3.59 -15.33
C THR A 490 -21.97 -2.77 -14.83
N HIS A 491 -22.14 -2.71 -13.50
CA HIS A 491 -23.24 -2.00 -12.85
C HIS A 491 -22.74 -1.39 -11.54
N THR A 492 -23.12 -0.12 -11.30
CA THR A 492 -22.92 0.54 -10.00
C THR A 492 -24.14 0.30 -9.13
N ALA A 493 -23.93 -0.28 -7.94
CA ALA A 493 -25.01 -0.58 -7.02
C ALA A 493 -25.82 0.68 -6.67
N LEU A 494 -27.14 0.52 -6.58
CA LEU A 494 -28.04 1.59 -6.15
C LEU A 494 -27.80 1.93 -4.69
N THR A 495 -27.76 3.20 -4.38
CA THR A 495 -27.73 3.71 -2.99
C THR A 495 -29.10 3.60 -2.33
N ASN A 496 -29.20 3.78 -1.02
CA ASN A 496 -30.47 3.93 -0.33
C ASN A 496 -31.29 5.13 -0.87
N THR A 497 -32.61 5.08 -0.69
CA THR A 497 -33.48 6.13 -1.23
C THR A 497 -34.66 6.39 -0.30
N GLU A 498 -35.17 7.61 -0.30
CA GLU A 498 -36.45 7.96 0.34
C GLU A 498 -37.64 7.74 -0.59
N GLN A 499 -37.40 7.46 -1.86
CA GLN A 499 -38.49 7.11 -2.78
C GLN A 499 -39.02 5.73 -2.40
N ILE A 500 -40.27 5.66 -1.93
CA ILE A 500 -40.94 4.42 -1.50
C ILE A 500 -42.02 3.95 -2.49
N SER A 501 -42.28 4.69 -3.55
CA SER A 501 -43.29 4.37 -4.59
C SER A 501 -42.83 4.81 -5.98
N GLY A 502 -43.51 4.33 -7.03
CA GLY A 502 -43.13 4.62 -8.41
C GLY A 502 -42.02 3.70 -8.92
N THR A 503 -41.12 4.19 -9.75
CA THR A 503 -40.10 3.35 -10.39
C THR A 503 -38.68 3.91 -10.13
N ARG A 504 -37.72 2.99 -10.01
CA ARG A 504 -36.31 3.31 -9.86
C ARG A 504 -35.49 2.65 -10.96
N ALA A 505 -34.77 3.43 -11.74
CA ALA A 505 -33.99 2.95 -12.86
C ALA A 505 -32.73 2.19 -12.38
N VAL A 506 -32.46 1.05 -13.01
CA VAL A 506 -31.23 0.28 -12.93
C VAL A 506 -30.57 0.32 -14.28
N ASN A 507 -29.37 0.92 -14.35
CA ASN A 507 -28.59 1.07 -15.55
C ASN A 507 -27.35 0.20 -15.46
N CYS A 508 -26.97 -0.45 -16.55
CA CYS A 508 -25.73 -1.22 -16.64
C CYS A 508 -25.11 -1.11 -18.03
N GLN A 509 -23.86 -1.45 -18.14
CA GLN A 509 -23.21 -1.71 -19.41
C GLN A 509 -23.07 -3.22 -19.59
N ILE A 510 -23.43 -3.72 -20.76
CA ILE A 510 -23.24 -5.11 -21.14
C ILE A 510 -22.31 -5.13 -22.34
N ILE A 511 -21.12 -5.68 -22.12
CA ILE A 511 -20.12 -5.84 -23.17
C ILE A 511 -20.35 -7.23 -23.77
N PRO A 512 -20.75 -7.31 -25.06
CA PRO A 512 -20.92 -8.58 -25.72
C PRO A 512 -19.55 -9.23 -25.94
N ALA A 513 -19.51 -10.53 -25.83
CA ALA A 513 -18.39 -11.33 -26.29
C ALA A 513 -18.41 -11.44 -27.84
N ASN A 514 -17.88 -12.54 -28.41
CA ASN A 514 -17.91 -12.77 -29.85
C ASN A 514 -19.30 -13.15 -30.39
N SER A 515 -20.35 -12.83 -29.67
CA SER A 515 -21.72 -13.12 -30.06
C SER A 515 -22.64 -11.99 -29.59
N GLY A 516 -23.73 -11.77 -30.29
CA GLY A 516 -24.69 -10.74 -29.90
C GLY A 516 -25.40 -11.07 -28.57
N ILE A 517 -25.73 -10.04 -27.82
CA ILE A 517 -26.57 -10.17 -26.61
C ILE A 517 -28.00 -10.55 -27.05
N ASN A 518 -28.59 -11.51 -26.35
CA ASN A 518 -30.01 -11.86 -26.52
C ASN A 518 -30.89 -10.91 -25.70
N PRO A 519 -31.61 -9.95 -26.33
CA PRO A 519 -32.42 -8.99 -25.58
C PRO A 519 -33.53 -9.67 -24.78
N GLY A 520 -34.08 -10.78 -25.30
CA GLY A 520 -35.15 -11.53 -24.64
C GLY A 520 -34.71 -12.21 -23.35
N LEU A 521 -33.42 -12.45 -23.17
CA LEU A 521 -32.80 -13.10 -22.00
C LEU A 521 -31.99 -12.13 -21.13
N THR A 522 -32.05 -10.83 -21.41
CA THR A 522 -31.42 -9.80 -20.57
C THR A 522 -32.44 -9.26 -19.58
N LYS A 523 -32.27 -9.56 -18.30
CA LYS A 523 -33.27 -9.34 -17.25
C LYS A 523 -32.69 -8.62 -16.04
N LEU A 524 -33.50 -7.74 -15.48
CA LEU A 524 -33.41 -7.26 -14.12
C LEU A 524 -34.30 -8.14 -13.24
N ASN A 525 -33.73 -8.68 -12.17
CA ASN A 525 -34.44 -9.50 -11.19
C ASN A 525 -34.42 -8.76 -9.86
N TYR A 526 -35.56 -8.51 -9.24
CA TYR A 526 -35.64 -7.83 -7.96
C TYR A 526 -36.72 -8.37 -7.05
N ARG A 527 -36.63 -8.10 -5.76
CA ARG A 527 -37.63 -8.44 -4.75
C ARG A 527 -37.60 -7.43 -3.60
N LEU A 528 -38.73 -7.18 -3.00
CA LEU A 528 -38.87 -6.49 -1.72
C LEU A 528 -38.93 -7.54 -0.60
N LEU A 529 -38.05 -7.45 0.38
CA LEU A 529 -38.07 -8.34 1.56
C LEU A 529 -39.30 -8.09 2.43
N PRO A 530 -39.90 -9.13 3.05
CA PRO A 530 -39.41 -10.52 3.18
C PRO A 530 -39.75 -11.47 2.01
N THR A 531 -40.23 -10.97 0.89
CA THR A 531 -40.59 -11.81 -0.26
C THR A 531 -39.35 -12.59 -0.75
N THR A 532 -39.51 -13.89 -0.96
CA THR A 532 -38.44 -14.76 -1.46
C THR A 532 -38.43 -14.88 -2.98
N THR A 533 -39.57 -14.62 -3.62
CA THR A 533 -39.74 -14.72 -5.10
C THR A 533 -39.14 -13.50 -5.78
N TRP A 534 -38.43 -13.73 -6.86
CA TRP A 534 -37.88 -12.70 -7.71
C TRP A 534 -38.86 -12.23 -8.76
N THR A 535 -39.12 -10.93 -8.83
CA THR A 535 -39.80 -10.29 -9.95
C THR A 535 -38.81 -10.06 -11.07
N GLN A 536 -39.17 -10.46 -12.27
CA GLN A 536 -38.27 -10.38 -13.43
C GLN A 536 -38.80 -9.36 -14.45
N VAL A 537 -37.92 -8.42 -14.86
CA VAL A 537 -38.22 -7.37 -15.83
C VAL A 537 -37.21 -7.43 -16.97
N SER A 538 -37.67 -7.34 -18.21
CA SER A 538 -36.79 -7.26 -19.37
C SER A 538 -36.06 -5.92 -19.37
N MET A 539 -34.75 -5.98 -19.61
CA MET A 539 -33.94 -4.77 -19.83
C MET A 539 -34.01 -4.38 -21.31
N THR A 540 -33.93 -3.09 -21.56
CA THR A 540 -33.90 -2.52 -22.92
C THR A 540 -32.53 -1.93 -23.17
N ASN A 541 -32.00 -2.14 -24.38
CA ASN A 541 -30.78 -1.46 -24.83
C ASN A 541 -31.13 0.00 -25.14
N SER A 542 -30.55 0.92 -24.40
CA SER A 542 -30.76 2.37 -24.58
C SER A 542 -29.85 2.98 -25.62
N SER A 543 -28.60 2.52 -25.69
CA SER A 543 -27.64 2.89 -26.75
C SER A 543 -26.35 2.05 -26.63
N GLY A 544 -25.90 1.44 -27.71
CA GLY A 544 -24.64 0.68 -27.75
C GLY A 544 -24.60 -0.43 -26.68
N GLN A 545 -23.75 -0.27 -25.67
CA GLN A 545 -23.59 -1.21 -24.56
C GLN A 545 -24.48 -0.91 -23.34
N ASN A 546 -25.21 0.19 -23.36
CA ASN A 546 -26.01 0.65 -22.22
C ASN A 546 -27.38 0.00 -22.21
N TRP A 547 -27.73 -0.59 -21.07
CA TRP A 547 -29.00 -1.25 -20.83
C TRP A 547 -29.70 -0.69 -19.59
N THR A 548 -31.01 -0.63 -19.62
CA THR A 548 -31.81 -0.06 -18.53
C THR A 548 -33.09 -0.88 -18.29
N ALA A 549 -33.53 -0.94 -17.03
CA ALA A 549 -34.83 -1.39 -16.60
C ALA A 549 -35.21 -0.71 -15.28
N ASN A 550 -36.46 -0.79 -14.89
CA ASN A 550 -36.95 -0.17 -13.66
C ASN A 550 -37.35 -1.19 -12.62
N ILE A 551 -36.95 -0.98 -11.38
CA ILE A 551 -37.56 -1.59 -10.20
C ILE A 551 -38.86 -0.82 -9.90
N THR A 552 -40.01 -1.50 -9.80
CA THR A 552 -41.24 -0.89 -9.28
C THR A 552 -41.20 -0.96 -7.76
N LEU A 553 -41.28 0.18 -7.11
CA LEU A 553 -41.27 0.26 -5.65
C LEU A 553 -42.68 0.05 -5.12
N GLY A 554 -42.88 -1.02 -4.33
CA GLY A 554 -44.13 -1.42 -3.71
C GLY A 554 -44.28 -0.97 -2.26
N GLY A 555 -43.41 -0.10 -1.76
CA GLY A 555 -43.43 0.41 -0.40
C GLY A 555 -42.04 0.57 0.21
N ALA A 556 -42.01 1.02 1.45
CA ALA A 556 -40.79 1.05 2.26
C ALA A 556 -40.28 -0.36 2.55
N GLY A 557 -38.96 -0.54 2.52
CA GLY A 557 -38.32 -1.82 2.83
C GLY A 557 -36.98 -2.02 2.16
N THR A 558 -36.42 -3.20 2.34
CA THR A 558 -35.16 -3.60 1.74
C THR A 558 -35.40 -4.29 0.41
N TYR A 559 -34.82 -3.78 -0.63
CA TYR A 559 -34.86 -4.33 -1.98
C TYR A 559 -33.57 -5.06 -2.29
N ASN A 560 -33.70 -6.31 -2.74
CA ASN A 560 -32.58 -7.06 -3.33
C ASN A 560 -32.79 -7.11 -4.84
N TYR A 561 -31.72 -7.03 -5.62
CA TYR A 561 -31.79 -7.14 -7.07
C TYR A 561 -30.47 -7.65 -7.67
N TYR A 562 -30.57 -8.23 -8.87
CA TYR A 562 -29.44 -8.62 -9.69
C TYR A 562 -29.81 -8.55 -11.17
N ILE A 563 -28.79 -8.50 -12.02
CA ILE A 563 -28.94 -8.43 -13.48
C ILE A 563 -28.46 -9.75 -14.07
N THR A 564 -29.17 -10.25 -15.10
CA THR A 564 -28.73 -11.39 -15.91
C THR A 564 -28.75 -11.03 -17.37
N THR A 565 -27.83 -11.56 -18.14
CA THR A 565 -27.84 -11.51 -19.59
C THR A 565 -27.37 -12.83 -20.18
N THR A 566 -27.86 -13.18 -21.36
CA THR A 566 -27.42 -14.35 -22.11
C THR A 566 -27.14 -13.92 -23.55
N ASP A 567 -26.06 -14.42 -24.12
CA ASP A 567 -25.73 -14.14 -25.50
C ASP A 567 -26.29 -15.19 -26.47
N SER A 568 -26.08 -14.98 -27.77
CA SER A 568 -26.58 -15.90 -28.82
C SER A 568 -25.90 -17.28 -28.81
N LEU A 569 -24.81 -17.46 -28.06
CA LEU A 569 -24.16 -18.76 -27.81
C LEU A 569 -24.62 -19.40 -26.49
N SER A 570 -25.71 -18.89 -25.88
CA SER A 570 -26.28 -19.37 -24.62
C SER A 570 -25.35 -19.24 -23.40
N ARG A 571 -24.36 -18.32 -23.47
CA ARG A 571 -23.49 -18.04 -22.36
C ARG A 571 -24.11 -16.96 -21.49
N THR A 572 -24.21 -17.21 -20.19
CA THR A 572 -24.90 -16.34 -19.25
C THR A 572 -23.91 -15.61 -18.34
N ALA A 573 -24.13 -14.32 -18.13
CA ALA A 573 -23.45 -13.51 -17.13
C ALA A 573 -24.45 -12.95 -16.15
N THR A 574 -23.98 -12.70 -14.90
CA THR A 574 -24.77 -12.09 -13.84
C THR A 574 -23.99 -10.94 -13.18
N ALA A 575 -24.71 -9.95 -12.68
CA ALA A 575 -24.16 -8.89 -11.84
C ALA A 575 -25.07 -8.72 -10.60
N PRO A 576 -24.54 -8.91 -9.38
CA PRO A 576 -23.18 -9.32 -9.10
C PRO A 576 -22.89 -10.74 -9.58
N ALA A 577 -21.62 -11.10 -9.71
CA ALA A 577 -21.22 -12.46 -9.99
C ALA A 577 -21.78 -13.42 -8.93
N GLY A 578 -22.18 -14.63 -9.37
CA GLY A 578 -22.80 -15.61 -8.47
C GLY A 578 -24.28 -15.38 -8.15
N ALA A 579 -24.94 -14.40 -8.79
CA ALA A 579 -26.41 -14.28 -8.64
C ALA A 579 -27.14 -15.57 -9.13
N PRO A 580 -28.27 -15.95 -8.49
CA PRO A 580 -29.06 -15.23 -7.48
C PRO A 580 -28.58 -15.42 -6.04
N ALA A 581 -27.52 -16.20 -5.76
CA ALA A 581 -26.97 -16.34 -4.40
C ALA A 581 -26.37 -15.02 -3.89
N SER A 582 -25.72 -14.27 -4.78
CA SER A 582 -25.26 -12.91 -4.54
C SER A 582 -26.23 -11.91 -5.18
N TYR A 583 -26.45 -10.75 -4.56
CA TYR A 583 -27.32 -9.70 -5.08
C TYR A 583 -26.93 -8.34 -4.52
N TYR A 584 -27.31 -7.27 -5.21
CA TYR A 584 -27.24 -5.92 -4.72
C TYR A 584 -28.40 -5.62 -3.78
N THR A 585 -28.19 -4.72 -2.84
CA THR A 585 -29.21 -4.34 -1.86
C THR A 585 -29.27 -2.82 -1.74
N PHE A 586 -30.49 -2.27 -1.64
CA PHE A 586 -30.73 -0.91 -1.18
C PHE A 586 -31.96 -0.85 -0.29
N VAL A 587 -32.05 0.18 0.55
CA VAL A 587 -33.22 0.44 1.40
C VAL A 587 -34.00 1.61 0.81
N ALA A 588 -35.33 1.42 0.67
CA ALA A 588 -36.27 2.47 0.36
C ALA A 588 -37.06 2.77 1.64
N SER A 589 -36.88 3.91 2.24
CA SER A 589 -37.59 4.34 3.45
C SER A 589 -37.48 5.85 3.61
N THR A 590 -38.52 6.48 4.15
CA THR A 590 -38.40 7.85 4.61
C THR A 590 -37.33 7.91 5.66
N ASP A 591 -36.43 8.85 5.48
CA ASP A 591 -35.32 8.97 6.40
C ASP A 591 -35.75 9.65 7.72
N THR A 592 -35.39 9.06 8.83
CA THR A 592 -35.57 9.58 10.19
C THR A 592 -34.26 9.67 10.98
N VAL A 593 -33.16 9.27 10.34
CA VAL A 593 -31.82 9.33 10.92
C VAL A 593 -31.35 10.79 10.88
N ARG A 594 -30.76 11.25 11.96
CA ARG A 594 -30.22 12.61 12.04
C ARG A 594 -28.74 12.59 11.71
N PRO A 595 -28.20 13.68 11.14
CA PRO A 595 -26.78 13.83 10.96
C PRO A 595 -25.97 13.64 12.23
N VAL A 596 -24.83 12.97 12.13
CA VAL A 596 -23.87 12.80 13.23
C VAL A 596 -22.77 13.83 13.08
N ILE A 597 -22.56 14.65 14.12
CA ILE A 597 -21.58 15.74 14.15
C ILE A 597 -20.44 15.36 15.09
N THR A 598 -19.23 15.28 14.57
CA THR A 598 -17.99 15.12 15.35
C THR A 598 -17.14 16.37 15.21
N HIS A 599 -16.78 16.98 16.34
CA HIS A 599 -16.00 18.21 16.38
C HIS A 599 -15.11 18.24 17.62
N THR A 600 -13.87 18.70 17.45
CA THR A 600 -12.97 18.99 18.55
C THR A 600 -13.14 20.44 18.98
N ALA A 601 -13.42 20.68 20.27
CA ALA A 601 -13.65 22.01 20.81
C ALA A 601 -12.44 22.92 20.55
N ILE A 602 -12.74 24.16 20.18
CA ILE A 602 -11.72 25.21 19.99
C ILE A 602 -11.23 25.62 21.40
N GLY A 603 -9.92 25.67 21.56
CA GLY A 603 -9.29 26.11 22.79
C GLY A 603 -9.24 27.65 22.93
N SER A 604 -8.71 28.14 24.07
CA SER A 604 -8.47 29.57 24.30
C SER A 604 -7.76 30.21 23.13
N THR A 605 -8.31 31.29 22.59
CA THR A 605 -7.84 31.92 21.36
C THR A 605 -7.27 33.30 21.66
N PRO A 606 -6.02 33.60 21.31
CA PRO A 606 -5.50 34.96 21.38
C PRO A 606 -6.32 35.91 20.50
N GLN A 607 -6.61 37.10 21.02
CA GLN A 607 -7.34 38.12 20.25
C GLN A 607 -6.70 38.38 18.89
N ALA A 608 -5.37 38.44 18.82
CA ALA A 608 -4.64 38.67 17.57
C ALA A 608 -4.83 37.57 16.51
N LEU A 609 -5.25 36.36 16.89
CA LEU A 609 -5.51 35.24 15.98
C LEU A 609 -7.01 35.06 15.68
N TRP A 610 -7.87 35.91 16.22
CA TRP A 610 -9.29 35.92 15.89
C TRP A 610 -9.54 36.62 14.54
N PRO A 611 -10.42 36.12 13.63
CA PRO A 611 -11.28 34.94 13.82
C PRO A 611 -10.57 33.62 13.45
N VAL A 612 -10.92 32.57 14.17
CA VAL A 612 -10.38 31.21 13.95
C VAL A 612 -11.32 30.36 13.09
N SER A 613 -10.82 29.24 12.62
CA SER A 613 -11.58 28.26 11.84
C SER A 613 -12.35 27.28 12.74
N VAL A 614 -13.56 26.93 12.31
CA VAL A 614 -14.35 25.79 12.85
C VAL A 614 -14.34 24.69 11.84
N THR A 615 -13.92 23.49 12.24
CA THR A 615 -13.91 22.30 11.39
C THR A 615 -14.68 21.19 12.06
N ALA A 616 -15.57 20.51 11.32
CA ALA A 616 -16.34 19.37 11.82
C ALA A 616 -16.40 18.25 10.78
N THR A 617 -16.43 17.02 11.25
CA THR A 617 -16.81 15.87 10.43
C THR A 617 -18.31 15.63 10.63
N VAL A 618 -19.06 15.62 9.52
CA VAL A 618 -20.51 15.44 9.55
C VAL A 618 -20.88 14.32 8.60
N THR A 619 -21.58 13.31 9.11
CA THR A 619 -21.99 12.13 8.33
C THR A 619 -23.48 11.90 8.47
N ASP A 620 -24.07 11.35 7.43
CA ASP A 620 -25.46 10.93 7.37
C ASP A 620 -25.65 9.83 6.33
N ASN A 621 -26.69 9.01 6.48
CA ASN A 621 -27.00 7.88 5.58
C ASN A 621 -27.58 8.31 4.22
N ILE A 622 -28.17 9.51 4.12
CA ILE A 622 -28.71 10.09 2.88
C ILE A 622 -27.79 11.20 2.32
N GLY A 623 -26.88 11.71 3.17
CA GLY A 623 -26.00 12.80 2.85
C GLY A 623 -26.42 14.11 3.52
N ILE A 624 -25.53 15.10 3.44
CA ILE A 624 -25.66 16.37 4.15
C ILE A 624 -26.09 17.48 3.19
N ASP A 625 -27.19 18.14 3.51
CA ASP A 625 -27.67 19.37 2.81
C ASP A 625 -26.84 20.58 3.24
N SER A 626 -26.75 20.80 4.55
CA SER A 626 -26.06 21.98 5.05
C SER A 626 -25.52 21.82 6.47
N VAL A 627 -24.41 22.51 6.73
CA VAL A 627 -23.79 22.58 8.06
C VAL A 627 -23.58 24.06 8.42
N TRP A 628 -24.01 24.42 9.62
CA TRP A 628 -23.98 25.79 10.11
C TRP A 628 -23.33 25.85 11.48
N VAL A 629 -22.66 26.98 11.77
CA VAL A 629 -22.27 27.39 13.11
C VAL A 629 -23.22 28.48 13.59
N ARG A 630 -23.76 28.28 14.79
CA ARG A 630 -24.49 29.29 15.54
C ARG A 630 -23.63 29.70 16.73
N TRP A 631 -23.32 30.97 16.89
CA TRP A 631 -22.43 31.45 17.91
C TRP A 631 -22.83 32.79 18.48
N TYR A 632 -22.34 33.10 19.68
CA TYR A 632 -22.50 34.40 20.36
C TYR A 632 -21.30 34.66 21.27
N LYS A 633 -21.15 35.94 21.64
CA LYS A 633 -20.12 36.43 22.53
C LYS A 633 -20.71 36.68 23.93
N ASN A 634 -20.04 36.24 24.99
CA ASN A 634 -20.43 36.40 26.37
C ASN A 634 -21.84 35.85 26.66
N THR A 635 -22.65 36.61 27.41
CA THR A 635 -24.01 36.22 27.86
C THR A 635 -25.13 36.80 27.01
N THR A 636 -24.84 37.47 25.88
CA THR A 636 -25.86 38.11 25.07
C THR A 636 -26.59 37.10 24.18
N ALA A 637 -27.93 37.23 24.08
CA ALA A 637 -28.79 36.39 23.29
C ALA A 637 -28.72 36.67 21.76
N ASN A 638 -27.85 37.57 21.30
CA ASN A 638 -27.71 37.92 19.87
C ASN A 638 -26.83 36.88 19.18
N TYR A 639 -27.47 35.92 18.53
CA TYR A 639 -26.77 34.90 17.75
C TYR A 639 -26.34 35.39 16.39
N LYS A 640 -25.09 35.13 16.03
CA LYS A 640 -24.60 35.14 14.68
C LYS A 640 -24.61 33.71 14.12
N ARG A 641 -24.68 33.55 12.81
CA ARG A 641 -24.56 32.25 12.16
C ARG A 641 -23.78 32.36 10.85
N PHE A 642 -23.11 31.29 10.48
CA PHE A 642 -22.44 31.16 9.18
C PHE A 642 -22.44 29.69 8.76
N LYS A 643 -22.33 29.46 7.44
CA LYS A 643 -22.31 28.13 6.85
C LYS A 643 -20.89 27.61 6.81
N LEU A 644 -20.69 26.32 7.13
CA LEU A 644 -19.48 25.59 6.84
C LEU A 644 -19.57 25.05 5.42
N THR A 645 -18.45 25.08 4.68
CA THR A 645 -18.31 24.50 3.34
C THR A 645 -17.64 23.16 3.43
N ASN A 646 -18.08 22.20 2.60
CA ASN A 646 -17.40 20.92 2.47
C ASN A 646 -16.03 21.15 1.84
N THR A 647 -14.97 20.69 2.52
CA THR A 647 -13.58 20.85 2.06
C THR A 647 -13.00 19.54 1.54
N SER A 648 -13.44 18.40 2.05
CA SER A 648 -13.02 17.07 1.58
C SER A 648 -13.88 15.99 2.24
N GLY A 649 -14.49 15.10 1.47
CA GLY A 649 -15.29 13.99 2.00
C GLY A 649 -16.38 14.47 2.94
N ASN A 650 -16.33 14.10 4.22
CA ASN A 650 -17.29 14.50 5.23
C ASN A 650 -16.82 15.67 6.11
N ILE A 651 -15.76 16.37 5.71
CA ILE A 651 -15.16 17.46 6.49
C ILE A 651 -15.73 18.79 6.01
N TYR A 652 -16.27 19.56 6.95
CA TYR A 652 -16.86 20.87 6.75
C TYR A 652 -16.08 21.91 7.56
N SER A 653 -15.72 23.04 6.94
CA SER A 653 -14.92 24.08 7.59
C SER A 653 -15.28 25.48 7.13
N ALA A 654 -15.17 26.46 8.00
CA ALA A 654 -15.18 27.90 7.71
C ALA A 654 -14.58 28.69 8.88
N ILE A 655 -14.17 29.91 8.60
CA ILE A 655 -13.70 30.88 9.60
C ILE A 655 -14.92 31.61 10.20
N PHE A 656 -14.87 31.93 11.53
CA PHE A 656 -15.91 32.74 12.14
C PHE A 656 -16.15 34.05 11.36
N ASN A 657 -17.41 34.34 11.08
CA ASN A 657 -17.83 35.53 10.34
C ASN A 657 -17.81 36.79 11.23
N SER A 658 -16.62 37.21 11.63
CA SER A 658 -16.38 38.27 12.60
C SER A 658 -15.05 38.96 12.29
N LEU A 659 -14.88 40.18 12.75
CA LEU A 659 -13.62 40.91 12.65
C LEU A 659 -12.80 40.73 13.91
N ASN A 660 -11.50 40.94 13.85
CA ASN A 660 -10.62 40.92 15.02
C ASN A 660 -11.06 41.96 16.07
N SER A 661 -11.55 43.12 15.62
CA SER A 661 -12.06 44.20 16.46
C SER A 661 -13.38 43.85 17.20
N ASP A 662 -14.07 42.77 16.78
CA ASP A 662 -15.35 42.39 17.43
C ASP A 662 -15.17 41.74 18.77
N VAL A 663 -13.95 41.39 19.12
CA VAL A 663 -13.63 40.70 20.39
C VAL A 663 -12.49 41.38 21.14
N VAL A 664 -12.50 41.26 22.45
CA VAL A 664 -11.40 41.71 23.30
C VAL A 664 -10.98 40.59 24.24
N ALA A 665 -9.76 40.67 24.74
CA ALA A 665 -9.28 39.71 25.74
C ALA A 665 -10.20 39.75 26.98
N GLY A 666 -10.66 38.57 27.42
CA GLY A 666 -11.66 38.38 28.45
C GLY A 666 -13.05 38.02 27.93
N ASP A 667 -13.34 38.23 26.64
CA ASP A 667 -14.57 37.74 26.03
C ASP A 667 -14.58 36.19 25.97
N VAL A 668 -15.79 35.62 26.06
CA VAL A 668 -16.02 34.20 25.90
C VAL A 668 -16.90 33.99 24.67
N ILE A 669 -16.43 33.18 23.72
CA ILE A 669 -17.18 32.76 22.53
C ILE A 669 -17.90 31.46 22.87
N TYR A 670 -19.22 31.45 22.62
CA TYR A 670 -20.07 30.25 22.72
C TYR A 670 -20.54 29.89 21.32
N TYR A 671 -20.48 28.63 20.97
CA TYR A 671 -20.89 28.15 19.63
C TYR A 671 -21.38 26.71 19.67
N ARG A 672 -22.22 26.37 18.67
CA ARG A 672 -22.59 25.00 18.34
C ARG A 672 -22.68 24.82 16.85
N ILE A 673 -22.49 23.61 16.40
CA ILE A 673 -22.60 23.21 15.01
C ILE A 673 -23.97 22.57 14.82
N ILE A 674 -24.65 22.91 13.74
CA ILE A 674 -25.98 22.40 13.38
C ILE A 674 -25.84 21.82 11.98
N ALA A 675 -26.23 20.57 11.79
CA ALA A 675 -26.27 19.91 10.49
C ALA A 675 -27.69 19.55 10.12
N GLN A 676 -27.96 19.60 8.83
CA GLN A 676 -29.22 19.18 8.19
C GLN A 676 -28.87 18.22 7.07
N ASP A 677 -29.60 17.09 6.99
CA ASP A 677 -29.46 16.11 5.94
C ASP A 677 -30.19 16.49 4.65
N ASN A 678 -29.96 15.69 3.61
CA ASN A 678 -30.63 15.81 2.31
C ASN A 678 -31.98 15.10 2.25
N SER A 679 -32.47 14.57 3.38
CA SER A 679 -33.76 13.88 3.41
C SER A 679 -34.91 14.80 3.10
N SER A 680 -36.03 14.23 2.66
CA SER A 680 -37.28 14.98 2.45
C SER A 680 -37.80 15.57 3.75
N GLY A 681 -37.49 14.97 4.90
CA GLY A 681 -37.81 15.43 6.23
C GLY A 681 -36.86 16.52 6.76
N HIS A 682 -35.73 16.72 6.08
CA HIS A 682 -34.67 17.64 6.49
C HIS A 682 -34.32 17.50 7.98
N ASN A 683 -33.97 16.25 8.38
CA ASN A 683 -33.64 15.97 9.76
C ASN A 683 -32.42 16.82 10.18
N LYS A 684 -32.47 17.29 11.43
CA LYS A 684 -31.44 18.16 11.98
C LYS A 684 -30.89 17.59 13.27
N ASP A 685 -29.58 17.78 13.44
CA ASP A 685 -28.94 17.61 14.73
C ASP A 685 -28.03 18.78 15.07
N SER A 686 -27.70 18.92 16.34
CA SER A 686 -26.78 19.95 16.82
C SER A 686 -25.79 19.39 17.81
N SER A 687 -24.55 19.81 17.70
CA SER A 687 -23.52 19.50 18.67
C SER A 687 -23.87 20.05 20.08
N ALA A 688 -23.12 19.61 21.08
CA ALA A 688 -23.07 20.29 22.35
C ALA A 688 -22.73 21.79 22.17
N LEU A 689 -23.07 22.61 23.16
CA LEU A 689 -22.63 23.98 23.20
C LEU A 689 -21.17 24.01 23.68
N TYR A 690 -20.28 24.45 22.81
CA TYR A 690 -18.86 24.68 23.11
C TYR A 690 -18.63 26.11 23.51
N SER A 691 -17.55 26.37 24.26
CA SER A 691 -17.10 27.72 24.58
C SER A 691 -15.58 27.79 24.69
N PHE A 692 -15.03 28.95 24.39
CA PHE A 692 -13.61 29.24 24.60
C PHE A 692 -13.41 30.74 24.91
N PRO A 693 -12.44 31.09 25.76
CA PRO A 693 -12.13 32.50 26.05
C PRO A 693 -11.20 33.10 24.96
N ILE A 694 -11.39 34.37 24.72
CA ILE A 694 -10.44 35.23 24.01
C ILE A 694 -9.41 35.72 25.05
N ILE A 695 -8.13 35.52 24.74
CA ILE A 695 -7.04 35.84 25.68
C ILE A 695 -6.09 36.89 25.08
N ALA A 696 -5.39 37.62 25.94
CA ALA A 696 -4.29 38.48 25.54
C ALA A 696 -3.03 37.64 25.26
N LEU A 697 -2.25 38.05 24.26
CA LEU A 697 -0.88 37.55 24.09
C LEU A 697 0.03 38.18 25.14
N VAL A 698 0.86 37.38 25.79
CA VAL A 698 1.90 37.87 26.69
C VAL A 698 3.23 37.83 25.89
N ASN A 699 3.78 39.03 25.68
CA ASN A 699 5.07 39.19 25.05
C ASN A 699 6.13 39.51 26.11
N ALA A 700 7.09 38.63 26.28
CA ALA A 700 8.30 38.88 27.06
C ALA A 700 9.41 39.38 26.15
N CYS A 701 9.61 40.69 26.12
CA CYS A 701 10.65 41.31 25.31
C CYS A 701 11.91 41.53 26.12
N ILE A 702 13.02 40.97 25.74
CA ILE A 702 14.29 40.96 26.46
C ILE A 702 15.36 41.66 25.64
N GLY A 703 16.02 42.64 26.25
CA GLY A 703 17.03 43.47 25.61
C GLY A 703 16.45 44.78 25.05
N THR A 704 17.12 45.90 25.37
CA THR A 704 16.74 47.27 24.99
C THR A 704 17.86 48.01 24.26
N GLY A 705 18.98 47.38 24.09
CA GLY A 705 20.14 47.97 23.39
C GLY A 705 19.89 48.20 21.90
N THR A 706 20.60 49.13 21.33
CA THR A 706 20.50 49.51 19.90
C THR A 706 21.77 49.19 19.11
N THR A 707 22.68 48.40 19.73
CA THR A 707 23.90 47.96 19.02
C THR A 707 23.53 46.99 17.91
N SER A 708 24.05 47.20 16.71
CA SER A 708 23.80 46.29 15.58
C SER A 708 24.52 44.97 15.77
N SER A 709 23.80 43.87 15.53
CA SER A 709 24.36 42.52 15.46
C SER A 709 23.88 41.83 14.20
N ASN A 710 24.76 41.16 13.49
CA ASN A 710 24.42 40.37 12.31
C ASN A 710 23.79 38.99 12.71
N TYR A 711 23.93 38.56 13.97
CA TYR A 711 23.29 37.37 14.48
C TYR A 711 21.84 37.64 14.83
N PRO A 712 20.90 36.72 14.56
CA PRO A 712 21.12 35.36 14.04
C PRO A 712 21.07 35.26 12.49
N PHE A 713 20.89 36.36 11.76
CA PHE A 713 20.67 36.40 10.32
C PHE A 713 21.95 36.82 9.57
N THR A 714 22.96 35.96 9.66
CA THR A 714 24.33 36.20 9.09
C THR A 714 24.41 35.85 7.60
N THR A 715 23.37 36.16 6.82
CA THR A 715 23.09 35.73 5.44
C THR A 715 24.07 36.22 4.38
N TYR A 716 25.05 37.06 4.74
CA TYR A 716 26.22 37.30 3.89
C TYR A 716 27.10 36.03 3.74
N TRP A 717 26.86 35.01 4.55
CA TRP A 717 27.44 33.69 4.48
C TRP A 717 26.34 32.66 4.18
N MET A 718 26.70 31.60 3.50
CA MET A 718 25.70 30.55 3.11
C MET A 718 25.11 29.87 4.32
N ASP A 719 25.91 29.67 5.38
CA ASP A 719 25.52 28.93 6.57
C ASP A 719 25.67 29.77 7.83
N GLY A 720 24.71 29.69 8.71
CA GLY A 720 24.71 30.37 9.99
C GLY A 720 24.15 29.51 11.12
N ARG A 721 24.80 29.55 12.29
CA ARG A 721 24.33 28.94 13.52
C ARG A 721 24.55 29.89 14.69
N THR A 722 23.48 30.15 15.44
CA THR A 722 23.48 31.05 16.59
C THR A 722 22.73 30.44 17.74
N GLN A 723 23.35 30.38 18.91
CA GLN A 723 22.70 30.02 20.16
C GLN A 723 22.68 31.21 21.10
N MET A 724 21.54 31.47 21.72
CA MET A 724 21.28 32.60 22.59
C MET A 724 20.69 32.10 23.92
N LEU A 725 21.30 32.51 25.03
CA LEU A 725 20.89 32.12 26.37
C LEU A 725 20.11 33.27 27.05
N PHE A 726 18.93 32.93 27.56
CA PHE A 726 18.05 33.83 28.34
C PHE A 726 17.82 33.25 29.73
N THR A 727 18.09 33.98 30.77
CA THR A 727 17.87 33.48 32.13
C THR A 727 16.38 33.48 32.47
N SER A 728 15.99 32.55 33.33
CA SER A 728 14.61 32.51 33.82
C SER A 728 14.19 33.81 34.47
N ALA A 729 15.10 34.48 35.20
CA ALA A 729 14.87 35.76 35.80
C ALA A 729 14.54 36.88 34.76
N GLU A 730 15.28 36.94 33.67
CA GLU A 730 15.05 37.90 32.58
C GLU A 730 13.69 37.66 31.92
N ILE A 731 13.37 36.40 31.63
CA ILE A 731 12.09 36.02 30.98
C ILE A 731 10.92 36.38 31.87
N LEU A 732 10.99 36.07 33.17
CA LEU A 732 9.92 36.38 34.10
C LEU A 732 9.80 37.89 34.35
N ALA A 733 10.92 38.62 34.45
CA ALA A 733 10.91 40.08 34.57
C ALA A 733 10.33 40.79 33.37
N ALA A 734 10.49 40.20 32.19
CA ALA A 734 9.89 40.68 30.93
C ALA A 734 8.40 40.34 30.78
N GLY A 735 7.78 39.68 31.74
CA GLY A 735 6.38 39.27 31.71
C GLY A 735 6.11 37.84 31.27
N GLY A 736 7.14 37.06 30.98
CA GLY A 736 6.98 35.62 30.73
C GLY A 736 6.48 34.87 31.96
N SER A 737 5.89 33.73 31.80
CA SER A 737 5.34 32.94 32.93
C SER A 737 5.53 31.42 32.70
N ALA A 738 5.58 30.71 33.83
CA ALA A 738 5.76 29.26 33.85
C ALA A 738 4.58 28.52 33.22
N ASN A 739 4.85 27.33 32.74
CA ASN A 739 3.87 26.43 32.14
C ASN A 739 3.04 27.09 31.03
N LYS A 740 3.73 27.77 30.11
CA LYS A 740 3.16 28.42 28.93
C LYS A 740 3.83 27.88 27.66
N TRP A 741 3.06 27.80 26.56
CA TRP A 741 3.60 27.55 25.25
C TRP A 741 4.31 28.79 24.69
N ILE A 742 5.47 28.61 24.09
CA ILE A 742 6.11 29.62 23.24
C ILE A 742 5.54 29.50 21.85
N GLN A 743 4.79 30.52 21.40
CA GLN A 743 4.12 30.53 20.11
C GLN A 743 4.90 31.29 19.04
N ARG A 744 5.60 32.35 19.43
CA ARG A 744 6.33 33.20 18.50
C ARG A 744 7.67 33.61 19.08
N LEU A 745 8.65 33.76 18.19
CA LEU A 745 9.95 34.36 18.53
C LEU A 745 10.17 35.58 17.64
N GLY A 746 10.34 36.76 18.24
CA GLY A 746 10.56 38.00 17.52
C GLY A 746 11.98 38.50 17.66
N PHE A 747 12.50 39.13 16.59
CA PHE A 747 13.75 39.88 16.57
C PHE A 747 13.49 41.32 16.14
N ASN A 748 14.27 42.27 16.70
CA ASN A 748 14.15 43.68 16.34
C ASN A 748 15.12 44.00 15.20
N VAL A 749 14.61 43.92 13.96
CA VAL A 749 15.39 43.98 12.71
C VAL A 749 15.69 45.44 12.35
N ILE A 750 16.93 45.74 12.03
CA ILE A 750 17.41 47.05 11.60
C ILE A 750 17.22 47.25 10.09
N SER A 751 17.63 46.28 9.30
CA SER A 751 17.36 46.19 7.87
C SER A 751 17.09 44.78 7.47
N ALA A 752 16.22 44.56 6.48
CA ALA A 752 15.82 43.22 6.05
C ALA A 752 16.30 42.93 4.64
N ASP A 753 16.85 41.76 4.45
CA ASP A 753 17.05 41.12 3.15
C ASP A 753 15.84 40.25 2.83
N ALA A 754 15.25 40.45 1.66
CA ALA A 754 14.06 39.75 1.21
C ALA A 754 14.36 38.35 0.66
N THR A 755 15.63 37.92 0.66
CA THR A 755 16.02 36.59 0.17
C THR A 755 15.67 35.50 1.21
N PRO A 756 15.01 34.40 0.78
CA PRO A 756 14.68 33.32 1.68
C PRO A 756 15.90 32.59 2.24
N MET A 757 15.88 32.28 3.53
CA MET A 757 16.83 31.39 4.19
C MET A 757 16.27 29.96 4.13
N ASN A 758 16.98 29.07 3.46
CA ASN A 758 16.64 27.66 3.34
C ASN A 758 17.16 26.88 4.55
N GLY A 759 16.54 25.72 4.83
CA GLY A 759 16.91 24.93 5.99
C GLY A 759 16.81 25.68 7.33
N PHE A 760 16.04 26.78 7.34
CA PHE A 760 15.90 27.64 8.52
C PHE A 760 15.23 26.89 9.66
N SER A 761 15.84 26.91 10.84
CA SER A 761 15.33 26.19 12.01
C SER A 761 15.44 27.04 13.26
N VAL A 762 14.37 27.02 14.08
CA VAL A 762 14.36 27.56 15.45
C VAL A 762 14.18 26.40 16.43
N LYS A 763 15.04 26.32 17.45
CA LYS A 763 14.99 25.26 18.45
C LYS A 763 15.08 25.85 19.86
N PHE A 764 14.42 25.20 20.81
CA PHE A 764 14.44 25.57 22.23
C PHE A 764 14.95 24.41 23.10
N GLN A 765 15.58 24.79 24.22
CA GLN A 765 16.00 23.85 25.23
C GLN A 765 15.96 24.53 26.61
N HIS A 766 15.49 23.81 27.66
CA HIS A 766 15.72 24.19 29.05
C HIS A 766 17.18 23.91 29.43
N THR A 767 17.80 24.84 30.15
CA THR A 767 19.19 24.67 30.58
C THR A 767 19.42 25.28 31.98
N THR A 768 20.42 24.79 32.67
CA THR A 768 20.96 25.38 33.89
C THR A 768 22.19 26.24 33.61
N ALA A 769 22.69 26.29 32.36
CA ALA A 769 23.82 27.12 31.99
C ALA A 769 23.54 28.59 32.24
N THR A 770 24.55 29.31 32.70
CA THR A 770 24.52 30.78 32.95
C THR A 770 25.39 31.54 31.95
N SER A 771 26.17 30.83 31.11
CA SER A 771 26.96 31.35 30.01
C SER A 771 27.22 30.26 29.00
N LEU A 772 27.54 30.64 27.77
CA LEU A 772 27.91 29.74 26.67
C LEU A 772 29.45 29.76 26.47
N THR A 773 30.05 28.57 26.43
CA THR A 773 31.47 28.35 26.13
C THR A 773 31.68 27.51 24.86
N GLY A 774 30.62 27.18 24.15
CA GLY A 774 30.54 26.39 22.93
C GLY A 774 29.08 26.13 22.51
N PHE A 775 28.89 25.51 21.35
CA PHE A 775 27.58 25.04 20.95
C PHE A 775 27.11 23.85 21.78
N VAL A 776 25.92 23.95 22.30
CA VAL A 776 25.17 22.78 22.83
C VAL A 776 24.66 21.98 21.64
N THR A 777 24.94 20.66 21.61
CA THR A 777 24.73 19.82 20.43
C THR A 777 23.56 18.84 20.58
N SER A 778 22.97 18.67 21.76
CA SER A 778 21.87 17.71 22.02
C SER A 778 20.82 18.28 22.97
N GLY A 779 19.66 17.63 23.07
CA GLY A 779 18.56 18.01 23.98
C GLY A 779 17.61 19.08 23.42
N TRP A 780 17.63 19.33 22.13
CA TRP A 780 16.84 20.35 21.45
C TRP A 780 15.43 19.88 21.11
N THR A 781 14.48 20.80 21.26
CA THR A 781 13.14 20.69 20.66
C THR A 781 13.05 21.68 19.49
N THR A 782 12.84 21.17 18.29
CA THR A 782 12.61 21.99 17.08
C THR A 782 11.23 22.62 17.17
N ALA A 783 11.18 23.94 17.07
CA ALA A 783 9.95 24.72 17.14
C ALA A 783 9.56 25.36 15.80
N TYR A 784 10.51 25.44 14.88
CA TYR A 784 10.27 25.82 13.49
C TYR A 784 11.28 25.10 12.60
N SER A 785 10.82 24.63 11.44
CA SER A 785 11.69 24.11 10.37
C SER A 785 11.05 24.43 9.02
N GLY A 786 11.83 25.01 8.12
CA GLY A 786 11.34 25.39 6.79
C GLY A 786 12.19 26.45 6.13
N THR A 787 11.59 27.24 5.25
CA THR A 787 12.18 28.42 4.65
C THR A 787 11.65 29.65 5.36
N TYR A 788 12.52 30.62 5.69
CA TYR A 788 12.12 31.85 6.35
C TYR A 788 12.73 33.06 5.62
N THR A 789 11.90 34.09 5.39
CA THR A 789 12.31 35.38 4.86
C THR A 789 12.05 36.44 5.91
N VAL A 790 13.01 37.32 6.17
CA VAL A 790 12.82 38.44 7.09
C VAL A 790 11.84 39.46 6.49
N PRO A 791 10.63 39.61 7.08
CA PRO A 791 9.56 40.37 6.38
C PRO A 791 9.78 41.87 6.28
N GLY A 792 10.62 42.44 7.14
CA GLY A 792 10.84 43.91 7.17
C GLY A 792 11.65 44.36 8.35
N THR A 793 11.59 45.65 8.67
CA THR A 793 12.30 46.28 9.81
C THR A 793 11.42 46.36 11.07
N GLY A 794 12.04 46.61 12.22
CA GLY A 794 11.37 46.61 13.52
C GLY A 794 11.18 45.19 14.08
N TRP A 795 10.22 45.00 14.96
CA TRP A 795 9.92 43.71 15.52
C TRP A 795 9.30 42.78 14.46
N GLN A 796 10.05 41.78 14.03
CA GLN A 796 9.61 40.74 13.12
C GLN A 796 9.49 39.41 13.85
N TYR A 797 8.38 38.73 13.70
CA TYR A 797 8.04 37.52 14.44
C TYR A 797 8.05 36.29 13.55
N ILE A 798 8.64 35.23 14.06
CA ILE A 798 8.58 33.87 13.50
C ILE A 798 7.45 33.14 14.22
N ASP A 799 6.40 32.80 13.48
CA ASP A 799 5.33 31.95 13.98
C ASP A 799 5.84 30.52 14.09
N LEU A 800 5.88 29.97 15.29
CA LEU A 800 6.42 28.65 15.57
C LEU A 800 5.40 27.56 15.21
N GLN A 801 5.89 26.38 14.93
CA GLN A 801 5.09 25.24 14.52
C GLN A 801 4.68 24.42 15.76
N ALA A 802 3.48 23.87 15.75
CA ALA A 802 3.07 22.92 16.79
C ALA A 802 3.82 21.58 16.56
N PRO A 803 4.14 20.85 17.67
CA PRO A 803 3.82 21.15 19.06
C PRO A 803 4.70 22.25 19.63
N TYR A 804 4.07 23.23 20.30
CA TYR A 804 4.80 24.34 20.88
C TYR A 804 5.64 23.91 22.08
N PHE A 805 6.81 24.52 22.22
CA PHE A 805 7.67 24.32 23.38
C PHE A 805 7.03 24.87 24.66
N VAL A 806 6.97 24.07 25.71
CA VAL A 806 6.44 24.48 27.03
C VAL A 806 7.60 25.06 27.85
N TYR A 807 7.53 26.33 28.16
CA TYR A 807 8.50 26.94 29.09
C TYR A 807 8.10 26.64 30.54
N ASN A 808 9.02 26.06 31.34
CA ASN A 808 8.75 25.61 32.69
C ASN A 808 8.82 26.75 33.78
N GLY A 809 9.34 27.93 33.40
CA GLY A 809 9.46 29.09 34.27
C GLY A 809 10.60 29.03 35.29
N THR A 810 11.32 27.95 35.43
CA THR A 810 12.40 27.75 36.41
C THR A 810 13.76 27.63 35.80
N SER A 811 13.86 27.02 34.67
CA SER A 811 15.12 26.85 33.91
C SER A 811 15.39 28.05 33.00
N ASN A 812 16.66 28.32 32.73
CA ASN A 812 17.05 29.22 31.66
C ASN A 812 16.62 28.63 30.31
N LEU A 813 16.38 29.49 29.32
CA LEU A 813 16.00 29.11 27.99
C LEU A 813 17.16 29.32 27.04
N LEU A 814 17.54 28.24 26.34
CA LEU A 814 18.47 28.30 25.24
C LEU A 814 17.71 28.28 23.93
N VAL A 815 18.02 29.20 23.03
CA VAL A 815 17.41 29.37 21.72
C VAL A 815 18.46 29.16 20.66
N GLU A 816 18.22 28.26 19.70
CA GLU A 816 19.08 28.09 18.53
C GLU A 816 18.34 28.58 17.29
N VAL A 817 19.02 29.36 16.46
CA VAL A 817 18.62 29.70 15.09
C VAL A 817 19.74 29.29 14.16
N CYS A 818 19.41 28.55 13.12
CA CYS A 818 20.35 28.11 12.09
C CYS A 818 19.68 28.01 10.72
N TYR A 819 20.49 28.11 9.65
CA TYR A 819 20.02 28.00 8.26
C TYR A 819 21.18 27.46 7.38
N ASP A 820 20.83 27.03 6.16
CA ASP A 820 21.73 26.37 5.20
C ASP A 820 21.31 26.83 3.78
N ASN A 821 21.93 27.88 3.27
CA ASN A 821 21.69 28.46 1.96
C ASN A 821 22.71 27.95 0.94
N SER A 822 22.32 27.92 -0.33
CA SER A 822 23.22 27.63 -1.45
C SER A 822 23.91 28.86 -2.05
N ALA A 823 23.60 30.06 -1.54
CA ALA A 823 24.19 31.33 -1.96
C ALA A 823 24.16 32.33 -0.81
N TYR A 824 25.17 33.19 -0.75
CA TYR A 824 25.18 34.31 0.19
C TYR A 824 24.33 35.49 -0.33
N THR A 825 23.84 36.31 0.60
CA THR A 825 23.03 37.51 0.33
C THR A 825 23.50 38.70 1.17
N GLN A 826 22.60 39.59 1.56
CA GLN A 826 22.93 40.68 2.48
C GLN A 826 22.61 40.26 3.93
N TYR A 827 23.24 40.88 4.90
CA TYR A 827 22.87 40.73 6.30
C TYR A 827 21.49 41.31 6.57
N SER A 828 20.78 40.67 7.48
CA SER A 828 19.59 41.27 8.12
C SER A 828 19.92 41.54 9.61
N PRO A 829 20.70 42.61 9.91
CA PRO A 829 21.11 42.90 11.26
C PRO A 829 19.95 43.24 12.17
N VAL A 830 20.12 42.88 13.44
CA VAL A 830 19.14 43.13 14.49
C VAL A 830 19.74 43.99 15.62
N ASN A 831 18.87 44.70 16.32
CA ASN A 831 19.24 45.38 17.57
C ASN A 831 19.63 44.35 18.63
N SER A 832 20.69 44.64 19.38
CA SER A 832 21.25 43.79 20.39
C SER A 832 21.64 44.58 21.66
N THR A 833 21.75 43.85 22.79
CA THR A 833 22.15 44.35 24.07
C THR A 833 23.45 43.71 24.51
N ALA A 834 24.36 44.48 25.11
CA ALA A 834 25.60 43.96 25.67
C ALA A 834 25.30 42.86 26.74
N ALA A 835 25.78 41.65 26.45
CA ALA A 835 25.55 40.47 27.30
C ALA A 835 26.59 39.39 26.97
N SER A 836 27.83 39.62 27.47
CA SER A 836 28.95 38.73 27.22
C SER A 836 28.70 37.30 27.70
N GLY A 837 29.04 36.32 26.88
CA GLY A 837 28.78 34.90 27.17
C GLY A 837 27.37 34.42 26.99
N MET A 838 26.41 35.27 26.55
CA MET A 838 25.01 34.91 26.35
C MET A 838 24.70 34.57 24.90
N THR A 839 25.64 34.74 23.97
CA THR A 839 25.49 34.36 22.58
C THR A 839 26.72 33.63 22.10
N TRP A 840 26.54 32.50 21.43
CA TRP A 840 27.56 31.78 20.71
C TRP A 840 27.17 31.68 19.24
N GLY A 841 28.04 32.12 18.34
CA GLY A 841 27.69 32.18 16.92
C GLY A 841 28.81 31.75 16.00
N TYR A 842 28.44 31.17 14.87
CA TYR A 842 29.32 30.81 13.77
C TYR A 842 28.60 30.97 12.44
N TYR A 843 29.36 31.35 11.45
CA TYR A 843 28.92 31.42 10.05
C TYR A 843 30.09 31.05 9.13
N THR A 844 29.79 30.47 7.99
CA THR A 844 30.76 30.07 6.98
C THR A 844 30.06 29.77 5.66
N ASP A 845 30.83 29.54 4.60
CA ASP A 845 30.30 29.04 3.33
C ASP A 845 30.54 27.54 3.21
N ASN A 846 29.67 26.85 2.48
CA ASN A 846 29.80 25.44 2.13
C ASN A 846 29.92 24.49 3.33
N SER A 847 29.10 24.70 4.35
CA SER A 847 28.98 23.84 5.53
C SER A 847 27.59 23.20 5.61
N THR A 848 27.19 22.72 6.76
CA THR A 848 25.92 22.03 7.01
C THR A 848 25.11 22.74 8.10
N GLY A 849 24.89 24.05 7.98
CA GLY A 849 24.02 24.86 8.77
C GLY A 849 23.98 24.50 10.27
N CYS A 850 22.92 23.85 10.73
CA CYS A 850 22.69 23.50 12.13
C CYS A 850 23.70 22.52 12.76
N SER A 851 24.55 21.86 12.00
CA SER A 851 25.52 20.88 12.51
C SER A 851 26.92 21.45 12.69
N MET A 852 27.15 22.73 12.37
CA MET A 852 28.45 23.40 12.59
C MET A 852 28.89 23.36 14.05
N THR A 853 30.15 23.09 14.29
CA THR A 853 30.76 22.95 15.65
C THR A 853 31.68 24.08 16.01
N GLY A 854 32.18 24.86 15.04
CA GLY A 854 33.02 26.04 15.27
C GLY A 854 32.22 27.16 15.94
N GLY A 855 32.87 28.28 16.22
CA GLY A 855 32.21 29.49 16.70
C GLY A 855 32.94 30.24 17.77
N THR A 856 32.39 31.40 18.11
CA THR A 856 32.98 32.31 19.14
C THR A 856 31.86 32.90 19.99
N ALA A 857 32.21 33.25 21.23
CA ALA A 857 31.36 34.04 22.09
C ALA A 857 31.20 35.46 21.51
N GLN A 858 29.96 35.94 21.54
CA GLN A 858 29.63 37.30 21.08
C GLN A 858 29.50 38.24 22.28
N ALA A 859 29.93 39.47 22.12
CA ALA A 859 29.84 40.49 23.17
C ALA A 859 28.37 40.93 23.42
N ASN A 860 27.51 40.81 22.39
CA ASN A 860 26.12 41.23 22.41
C ASN A 860 25.19 40.05 22.18
N ARG A 861 23.98 40.15 22.79
CA ARG A 861 22.89 39.21 22.52
C ARG A 861 21.79 39.94 21.78
N PRO A 862 21.26 39.36 20.69
CA PRO A 862 20.09 39.86 19.98
C PRO A 862 18.93 40.13 20.94
N ASN A 863 18.25 41.28 20.75
CA ASN A 863 17.00 41.56 21.46
C ASN A 863 15.91 40.65 20.91
N VAL A 864 15.20 39.98 21.80
CA VAL A 864 14.12 39.07 21.42
C VAL A 864 12.80 39.41 22.09
N CYS A 865 11.70 39.13 21.45
CA CYS A 865 10.36 39.06 22.05
C CYS A 865 9.83 37.64 21.95
N ILE A 866 9.56 37.01 23.09
CA ILE A 866 8.99 35.67 23.20
C ILE A 866 7.50 35.83 23.53
N THR A 867 6.64 35.31 22.62
CA THR A 867 5.18 35.34 22.83
C THR A 867 4.71 34.07 23.50
N PHE A 868 4.08 34.20 24.63
CA PHE A 868 3.54 33.12 25.45
C PHE A 868 2.02 33.03 25.34
N ILE A 869 1.52 31.78 25.25
CA ILE A 869 0.08 31.49 25.34
C ILE A 869 -0.16 30.43 26.42
N PRO A 870 -1.36 30.41 27.02
CA PRO A 870 -1.70 29.39 28.02
C PRO A 870 -1.61 27.99 27.45
N VAL A 871 -1.10 27.05 28.24
CA VAL A 871 -1.23 25.60 27.93
C VAL A 871 -2.69 25.23 28.22
N ASN A 872 -3.46 24.97 27.19
CA ASN A 872 -4.87 24.62 27.34
C ASN A 872 -4.99 23.17 27.82
N GLY A 873 -5.73 22.95 28.91
CA GLY A 873 -5.90 21.64 29.57
C GLY A 873 -6.70 20.60 28.77
N THR A 874 -6.99 20.80 27.49
CA THR A 874 -7.72 19.87 26.60
C THR A 874 -7.13 19.78 25.21
N GLY A 875 -5.88 20.15 25.01
CA GLY A 875 -5.20 20.04 23.72
C GLY A 875 -4.26 18.85 23.66
N ASN A 876 -4.21 18.16 22.53
CA ASN A 876 -3.24 17.11 22.21
C ASN A 876 -1.83 17.49 22.69
N ILE A 877 -1.30 16.74 23.62
CA ILE A 877 0.10 16.82 24.04
C ILE A 877 0.91 15.99 23.06
N GLY A 878 1.49 16.64 22.07
CA GLY A 878 2.49 16.05 21.18
C GLY A 878 1.95 15.50 19.85
N MET A 879 2.37 16.09 18.75
CA MET A 879 2.27 15.50 17.41
C MET A 879 3.53 14.66 17.06
N THR A 880 3.97 13.81 17.95
CA THR A 880 4.62 12.57 17.55
C THR A 880 3.57 11.49 17.75
N THR A 881 3.19 10.80 16.70
CA THR A 881 2.37 9.59 16.84
C THR A 881 3.05 8.71 17.88
N PRO A 882 2.35 8.25 18.94
CA PRO A 882 2.93 7.30 19.86
C PRO A 882 3.49 6.11 19.10
N THR A 883 4.64 5.60 19.49
CA THR A 883 5.24 4.41 18.87
C THR A 883 4.71 3.11 19.44
N LYS A 884 3.99 3.18 20.58
CA LYS A 884 3.42 2.03 21.28
C LYS A 884 2.09 2.42 21.95
N TYR A 885 1.25 1.42 22.23
CA TYR A 885 0.11 1.61 23.13
C TYR A 885 0.60 1.78 24.56
N SER A 886 -0.02 2.68 25.33
CA SER A 886 0.27 2.91 26.73
C SER A 886 -1.01 3.31 27.48
N LEU A 887 -1.14 2.86 28.70
CA LEU A 887 -2.14 3.30 29.65
C LEU A 887 -1.41 3.79 30.91
N ASP A 888 -1.50 5.08 31.22
CA ASP A 888 -0.79 5.65 32.34
C ASP A 888 -1.52 5.41 33.68
N GLN A 889 -0.78 5.52 34.76
CA GLN A 889 -1.38 5.57 36.08
C GLN A 889 -2.20 6.85 36.19
N ASN A 890 -3.47 6.73 36.65
CA ASN A 890 -4.31 7.89 36.89
C ASN A 890 -3.67 8.86 37.92
N TYR A 891 -3.86 10.14 37.71
CA TYR A 891 -3.35 11.16 38.61
C TYR A 891 -4.41 12.24 38.85
N PRO A 892 -4.65 12.61 40.17
CA PRO A 892 -4.06 12.02 41.37
C PRO A 892 -4.51 10.58 41.62
N ASN A 893 -3.69 9.80 42.33
CA ASN A 893 -4.05 8.49 42.85
C ASN A 893 -3.33 8.28 44.22
N PRO A 894 -4.03 8.23 45.37
CA PRO A 894 -5.49 8.29 45.51
C PRO A 894 -6.13 9.58 45.01
N PHE A 895 -7.44 9.53 44.64
CA PHE A 895 -8.18 10.68 44.12
C PHE A 895 -9.48 10.95 44.91
N ASN A 896 -9.95 12.22 44.84
CA ASN A 896 -11.17 12.69 45.51
C ASN A 896 -11.83 13.85 44.73
N PRO A 897 -13.03 13.75 44.20
CA PRO A 897 -13.59 12.54 43.60
C PRO A 897 -13.18 12.41 42.14
N VAL A 898 -12.31 13.31 41.61
CA VAL A 898 -11.93 13.39 40.21
C VAL A 898 -10.47 12.99 40.00
N THR A 899 -10.20 12.22 38.97
CA THR A 899 -8.85 11.88 38.54
C THR A 899 -8.77 11.89 37.02
N LYS A 900 -7.57 11.99 36.47
CA LYS A 900 -7.29 11.98 35.05
C LYS A 900 -6.55 10.71 34.68
N ILE A 901 -6.96 10.08 33.57
CA ILE A 901 -6.35 8.88 32.99
C ILE A 901 -5.83 9.25 31.64
N ASN A 902 -4.52 9.07 31.40
CA ASN A 902 -3.88 9.28 30.13
C ASN A 902 -3.61 7.95 29.45
N PHE A 903 -3.68 7.92 28.10
CA PHE A 903 -3.35 6.76 27.31
C PHE A 903 -2.86 7.16 25.90
N GLU A 904 -2.14 6.25 25.26
CA GLU A 904 -1.51 6.49 23.98
C GLU A 904 -1.96 5.46 22.94
N ILE A 905 -2.20 5.91 21.71
CA ILE A 905 -2.64 5.09 20.60
C ILE A 905 -1.70 5.31 19.40
N PRO A 906 -0.89 4.31 19.01
CA PRO A 906 0.06 4.44 17.89
C PRO A 906 -0.61 4.26 16.52
N LYS A 907 -1.76 3.59 16.45
CA LYS A 907 -2.49 3.30 15.20
C LYS A 907 -3.98 3.53 15.43
N GLN A 908 -4.66 4.03 14.41
CA GLN A 908 -6.12 4.16 14.45
C GLN A 908 -6.77 2.82 14.75
N GLY A 909 -7.69 2.84 15.72
CA GLY A 909 -8.42 1.65 16.13
C GLY A 909 -9.52 1.93 17.13
N PHE A 910 -10.37 0.93 17.32
CA PHE A 910 -11.40 0.98 18.34
C PHE A 910 -10.74 0.92 19.73
N VAL A 911 -11.12 1.85 20.61
CA VAL A 911 -10.61 1.95 21.98
C VAL A 911 -11.75 1.76 22.94
N SER A 912 -11.60 0.82 23.86
CA SER A 912 -12.46 0.63 25.01
C SER A 912 -11.67 0.95 26.27
N LEU A 913 -12.10 1.96 27.04
CA LEU A 913 -11.55 2.27 28.37
C LEU A 913 -12.70 2.24 29.37
N LYS A 914 -12.65 1.29 30.29
CA LYS A 914 -13.73 0.99 31.24
C LYS A 914 -13.22 0.89 32.65
N ILE A 915 -14.10 1.23 33.58
CA ILE A 915 -13.84 1.18 35.05
C ILE A 915 -14.57 -0.03 35.62
N TYR A 916 -13.90 -0.73 36.54
CA TYR A 916 -14.41 -1.93 37.19
C TYR A 916 -14.26 -1.82 38.72
N ASP A 917 -15.17 -2.41 39.45
CA ASP A 917 -15.06 -2.61 40.89
C ASP A 917 -14.16 -3.82 41.23
N VAL A 918 -13.95 -4.08 42.51
CA VAL A 918 -13.11 -5.21 42.97
C VAL A 918 -13.65 -6.60 42.63
N LEU A 919 -14.91 -6.71 42.27
CA LEU A 919 -15.56 -7.93 41.82
C LEU A 919 -15.51 -8.09 40.31
N GLY A 920 -14.85 -7.17 39.58
CA GLY A 920 -14.73 -7.19 38.13
C GLY A 920 -15.98 -6.72 37.39
N ARG A 921 -16.97 -6.13 38.07
CA ARG A 921 -18.17 -5.61 37.42
C ARG A 921 -17.86 -4.23 36.84
N GLU A 922 -18.28 -3.99 35.61
CA GLU A 922 -18.17 -2.69 34.96
C GLU A 922 -19.03 -1.66 35.69
N VAL A 923 -18.42 -0.56 36.15
CA VAL A 923 -19.10 0.54 36.83
C VAL A 923 -19.22 1.80 35.97
N LYS A 924 -18.34 1.94 34.96
CA LYS A 924 -18.41 3.04 33.99
C LYS A 924 -17.58 2.76 32.75
N THR A 925 -18.10 3.16 31.61
CA THR A 925 -17.34 3.24 30.33
C THR A 925 -16.90 4.70 30.17
N LEU A 926 -15.59 4.94 29.95
CA LEU A 926 -15.01 6.27 29.74
C LEU A 926 -14.77 6.53 28.23
N VAL A 927 -14.32 5.51 27.49
CA VAL A 927 -14.11 5.57 26.05
C VAL A 927 -14.64 4.28 25.43
N ASN A 928 -15.35 4.39 24.30
CA ASN A 928 -15.85 3.24 23.56
C ASN A 928 -16.08 3.64 22.08
N GLU A 929 -14.98 4.01 21.40
CA GLU A 929 -15.04 4.56 20.06
C GLU A 929 -13.71 4.37 19.30
N VAL A 930 -13.73 4.60 17.98
CA VAL A 930 -12.52 4.61 17.16
C VAL A 930 -11.72 5.88 17.43
N LYS A 931 -10.45 5.72 17.80
CA LYS A 931 -9.50 6.81 18.00
C LYS A 931 -8.42 6.79 16.93
N SER A 932 -8.02 7.97 16.46
CA SER A 932 -6.84 8.17 15.61
C SER A 932 -5.54 7.99 16.42
N PRO A 933 -4.37 7.79 15.78
CA PRO A 933 -3.10 7.82 16.50
C PRO A 933 -2.94 9.12 17.27
N GLY A 934 -2.53 9.04 18.54
CA GLY A 934 -2.38 10.22 19.39
C GLY A 934 -2.29 9.91 20.88
N PHE A 935 -2.08 10.97 21.66
CA PHE A 935 -2.09 10.96 23.11
C PHE A 935 -3.46 11.44 23.60
N TYR A 936 -4.05 10.74 24.55
CA TYR A 936 -5.40 10.99 25.03
C TYR A 936 -5.42 11.12 26.54
N SER A 937 -6.35 11.95 27.02
CA SER A 937 -6.60 12.17 28.44
C SER A 937 -8.09 12.20 28.72
N VAL A 938 -8.55 11.47 29.71
CA VAL A 938 -9.97 11.38 30.09
C VAL A 938 -10.12 11.62 31.57
N ASP A 939 -11.06 12.49 31.92
CA ASP A 939 -11.41 12.73 33.32
C ASP A 939 -12.40 11.67 33.81
N PHE A 940 -12.10 11.08 34.96
CA PHE A 940 -13.00 10.20 35.69
C PHE A 940 -13.50 10.85 36.97
N ASN A 941 -14.80 11.00 37.07
CA ASN A 941 -15.46 11.49 38.26
C ASN A 941 -16.16 10.32 38.97
N GLY A 942 -15.69 10.03 40.20
CA GLY A 942 -16.19 8.98 41.09
C GLY A 942 -17.18 9.45 42.12
N THR A 943 -17.81 10.63 41.98
CA THR A 943 -18.73 11.21 42.99
C THR A 943 -19.86 10.25 43.38
N GLU A 944 -20.34 9.41 42.49
CA GLU A 944 -21.41 8.43 42.75
C GLU A 944 -20.93 7.09 43.30
N LEU A 945 -19.61 6.88 43.36
CA LEU A 945 -19.00 5.62 43.80
C LEU A 945 -18.55 5.72 45.26
N SER A 946 -18.54 4.59 45.98
CA SER A 946 -18.01 4.52 47.36
C SER A 946 -16.48 4.62 47.38
N SER A 947 -15.90 5.14 48.49
CA SER A 947 -14.45 5.06 48.71
C SER A 947 -13.99 3.60 48.60
N GLY A 948 -12.89 3.36 47.89
CA GLY A 948 -12.40 2.01 47.69
C GLY A 948 -11.45 1.89 46.52
N VAL A 949 -11.06 0.65 46.25
CA VAL A 949 -10.20 0.29 45.10
C VAL A 949 -11.05 0.02 43.87
N TYR A 950 -10.65 0.57 42.75
CA TYR A 950 -11.20 0.35 41.42
C TYR A 950 -10.09 0.01 40.44
N PHE A 951 -10.46 -0.61 39.32
CA PHE A 951 -9.57 -0.91 38.23
C PHE A 951 -10.08 -0.23 36.96
N TYR A 952 -9.17 0.16 36.07
CA TYR A 952 -9.54 0.58 34.75
C TYR A 952 -8.74 -0.22 33.72
N ARG A 953 -9.41 -0.62 32.65
CA ARG A 953 -8.88 -1.46 31.58
C ARG A 953 -9.04 -0.75 30.25
N MET A 954 -7.95 -0.65 29.53
CA MET A 954 -7.92 -0.22 28.14
C MET A 954 -7.73 -1.42 27.22
N GLU A 955 -8.53 -1.47 26.16
CA GLU A 955 -8.40 -2.44 25.08
C GLU A 955 -8.40 -1.69 23.74
N SER A 956 -7.45 -2.01 22.84
CA SER A 956 -7.37 -1.47 21.48
C SER A 956 -6.49 -2.33 20.62
N ASN A 957 -6.97 -2.79 19.45
CA ASN A 957 -6.18 -3.54 18.44
C ASN A 957 -5.31 -4.67 19.04
N GLY A 958 -5.86 -5.44 19.97
CA GLY A 958 -5.15 -6.54 20.63
C GLY A 958 -4.26 -6.15 21.81
N PHE A 959 -4.09 -4.85 22.07
CA PHE A 959 -3.48 -4.36 23.30
C PHE A 959 -4.50 -4.37 24.43
N THR A 960 -4.09 -4.86 25.61
CA THR A 960 -4.89 -4.79 26.85
C THR A 960 -3.97 -4.43 28.01
N GLU A 961 -4.32 -3.40 28.74
CA GLU A 961 -3.64 -3.02 29.99
C GLU A 961 -4.65 -2.66 31.08
N ILE A 962 -4.35 -3.04 32.32
CA ILE A 962 -5.17 -2.80 33.50
C ILE A 962 -4.34 -2.07 34.55
N LYS A 963 -4.92 -1.01 35.14
CA LYS A 963 -4.33 -0.25 36.26
C LYS A 963 -5.30 -0.18 37.42
N ARG A 964 -4.73 -0.03 38.61
CA ARG A 964 -5.48 0.13 39.86
C ARG A 964 -5.55 1.59 40.27
N MET A 965 -6.69 2.05 40.72
CA MET A 965 -6.88 3.38 41.32
C MET A 965 -7.60 3.30 42.67
N MET A 966 -7.42 4.32 43.51
CA MET A 966 -8.02 4.38 44.83
C MET A 966 -8.82 5.68 44.96
N LEU A 967 -10.12 5.54 45.18
CA LEU A 967 -11.02 6.65 45.50
C LEU A 967 -11.08 6.83 47.03
N ILE A 968 -10.83 8.05 47.48
CA ILE A 968 -10.95 8.46 48.90
C ILE A 968 -11.88 9.66 48.94
N LYS A 969 -13.04 9.52 49.60
CA LYS A 969 -13.97 10.62 49.82
C LYS A 969 -13.77 11.22 51.19
#